data_9c65d39b0ea77a6b5a76ef3624788190
#
_entry.id   9c65d39b0ea77a6b5a76ef3624788190
#
_cell.length_a   1.000
_cell.length_b   1.000
_cell.length_c   1.000
_cell.angle_alpha   90.00
_cell.angle_beta   90.00
_cell.angle_gamma   90.00
#
_symmetry.space_group_name_H-M   'P 1'
#
loop_
_entity.id
_entity.type
_entity.pdbx_description
1 polymer ?
#
loop_
_entity_poly.entity_id
_entity_poly.type
_entity_poly.pdbx_seq_one_letter_code
_entity_poly.pdbx_strand_id
1 'polypeptide(L)'
;MHQCVLKRSLFSLCIAGSAMHAHADTYAPWLTQVGITDSVMSAANWGRGLYLGVVDTGVKSNASVFASGQVSSSLSSCAAVSFKCSNGFQDDNGHGTAVAEIAAGYAKFAYASNYGGYKAAAGSVISVAPDANIIAEKVLNAAGSGYSTDVSNGIKKAADAGAAVINVSITYGNSADMVAAINYATAKGAMIVWAGGNSAQALLAGANTNGLTAAAVQRLLFVGSVNAKNALSSFSNTPGTGKLVVNSTTQTAYMGRWLMAPGEAILAPNVMAGSNAWSYWSGTSMSAPVVSGSLILLESAWPILRTNGTAANLLLATSTDLGSKGIDSSFGNGLMNLTAAFQPYGALTTTGANGKAYAISSLTGGLIGSGALGSMSSLQSKLSNYTAFDSYARNFTVNLSSLITSSKGVASLNPLPTNANKGPLVVKLNGGSEFAYWQQTLDLSPTTDVFGSNQYAQQQQGFAMMRLADGTQLSAGLGYAPQYAHQSALFDRHDVARLSLDLNSTDLHSLAQGGLMASVGLPLSGGDRLALSWSATGEPNPLLTAMMAQANKLSVGYSHGFSPALRMGVTYTSLNEQQGFMGSVFSQQSMLGLQGNSQSQALEFSSSYHLSQHQLLLAQFSVSATDGVSANGLLTGASGMHAQGFGLGWMNKQLWHEGDQLSLTVKQPLRLTAGSMGLWAARVDALGNPVYRTEKVSLVPDGRELDFKLAYETPLAHLQTLSLQTVYRHDVMHMQGVNDISVGGVWAKKF
;
A
#
# COMPACT_ATOMS: atom_id res chain seq x y z
N MET A 1 -23.03 21.78 19.73
CA MET A 1 -21.60 21.74 20.12
C MET A 1 -21.20 20.28 20.28
N HIS A 2 -20.68 19.68 19.23
CA HIS A 2 -19.95 18.40 19.32
C HIS A 2 -18.72 18.54 18.47
N GLN A 3 -17.58 18.45 19.12
CA GLN A 3 -16.27 18.60 18.51
C GLN A 3 -16.01 17.43 17.56
N CYS A 4 -15.73 17.75 16.31
CA CYS A 4 -15.21 16.84 15.31
C CYS A 4 -13.72 16.60 15.61
N VAL A 5 -13.38 15.42 16.14
CA VAL A 5 -12.00 14.99 16.34
C VAL A 5 -11.52 14.38 15.02
N LEU A 6 -10.71 15.13 14.27
CA LEU A 6 -9.93 14.58 13.16
C LEU A 6 -8.91 13.57 13.73
N LYS A 7 -9.16 12.29 13.55
CA LYS A 7 -8.14 11.26 13.77
C LYS A 7 -7.14 11.32 12.61
N ARG A 8 -5.97 11.88 12.88
CA ARG A 8 -4.79 11.70 12.03
C ARG A 8 -4.47 10.20 11.99
N SER A 9 -4.57 9.61 10.79
CA SER A 9 -4.09 8.26 10.54
C SER A 9 -2.57 8.23 10.72
N LEU A 10 -2.13 7.59 11.79
CA LEU A 10 -0.74 7.20 11.98
C LEU A 10 -0.37 6.20 10.87
N PHE A 11 0.55 6.57 10.00
CA PHE A 11 1.22 5.63 9.11
C PHE A 11 2.01 4.65 9.96
N SER A 12 1.48 3.45 10.15
CA SER A 12 2.23 2.34 10.77
C SER A 12 3.21 1.80 9.74
N LEU A 13 4.49 2.03 10.00
CA LEU A 13 5.59 1.37 9.31
C LEU A 13 5.53 -0.13 9.68
N CYS A 14 4.87 -0.96 8.87
CA CYS A 14 4.96 -2.41 9.02
C CYS A 14 6.31 -2.90 8.52
N ILE A 15 7.29 -2.96 9.41
CA ILE A 15 8.50 -3.74 9.22
C ILE A 15 8.08 -5.21 9.38
N ALA A 16 8.16 -6.00 8.31
CA ALA A 16 7.94 -7.44 8.36
C ALA A 16 9.02 -8.06 9.25
N GLY A 17 8.72 -8.22 10.53
CA GLY A 17 9.58 -8.85 11.50
C GLY A 17 9.49 -10.37 11.36
N SER A 18 10.58 -11.03 10.98
CA SER A 18 10.86 -12.38 11.45
C SER A 18 10.85 -12.33 12.99
N ALA A 19 10.11 -13.24 13.63
CA ALA A 19 9.99 -13.33 15.08
C ALA A 19 11.37 -13.59 15.71
N MET A 20 12.09 -12.52 16.04
CA MET A 20 13.19 -12.54 16.98
C MET A 20 12.63 -12.13 18.35
N HIS A 21 12.98 -12.88 19.37
CA HIS A 21 12.61 -12.64 20.75
C HIS A 21 12.93 -11.20 21.12
N ALA A 22 11.91 -10.40 21.44
CA ALA A 22 12.04 -9.05 21.91
C ALA A 22 12.62 -9.06 23.33
N HIS A 23 13.94 -9.08 23.45
CA HIS A 23 14.59 -8.45 24.58
C HIS A 23 14.69 -6.97 24.23
N ALA A 24 14.00 -6.11 24.95
CA ALA A 24 14.19 -4.68 24.87
C ALA A 24 15.62 -4.38 25.31
N ASP A 25 16.54 -4.28 24.37
CA ASP A 25 17.92 -3.89 24.66
C ASP A 25 17.93 -2.45 25.18
N THR A 26 18.69 -2.21 26.23
CA THR A 26 18.91 -0.86 26.76
C THR A 26 20.11 -0.28 26.03
N TYR A 27 19.96 0.92 25.51
CA TYR A 27 21.03 1.63 24.78
C TYR A 27 21.76 2.62 25.68
N ALA A 28 23.04 2.83 25.39
CA ALA A 28 23.75 3.93 26.00
C ALA A 28 23.05 5.26 25.66
N PRO A 29 22.88 6.18 26.64
CA PRO A 29 22.11 7.41 26.43
C PRO A 29 22.59 8.28 25.27
N TRP A 30 23.88 8.26 24.95
CA TRP A 30 24.42 8.98 23.80
C TRP A 30 24.01 8.41 22.46
N LEU A 31 23.63 7.11 22.37
CA LEU A 31 23.03 6.51 21.19
C LEU A 31 21.60 7.02 21.00
N THR A 32 20.81 7.03 22.07
CA THR A 32 19.43 7.53 22.00
C THR A 32 19.36 9.03 21.74
N GLN A 33 20.36 9.80 22.17
CA GLN A 33 20.49 11.23 21.89
C GLN A 33 20.50 11.55 20.39
N VAL A 34 21.04 10.66 19.57
CA VAL A 34 21.10 10.79 18.11
C VAL A 34 20.11 9.87 17.37
N GLY A 35 19.14 9.33 18.09
CA GLY A 35 18.04 8.55 17.51
C GLY A 35 18.40 7.13 17.10
N ILE A 36 19.42 6.52 17.71
CA ILE A 36 19.74 5.11 17.51
C ILE A 36 18.90 4.27 18.47
N THR A 37 18.03 3.41 17.91
CA THR A 37 17.04 2.60 18.61
C THR A 37 17.01 1.19 18.03
N ASP A 38 16.36 0.23 18.74
CA ASP A 38 16.14 -1.13 18.25
C ASP A 38 15.53 -1.18 16.86
N SER A 39 14.52 -0.35 16.62
CA SER A 39 13.82 -0.34 15.34
C SER A 39 14.73 0.12 14.19
N VAL A 40 15.58 1.10 14.44
CA VAL A 40 16.55 1.62 13.46
C VAL A 40 17.63 0.58 13.18
N MET A 41 18.23 0.00 14.22
CA MET A 41 19.31 -0.98 14.08
C MET A 41 18.80 -2.27 13.42
N SER A 42 17.63 -2.74 13.83
CA SER A 42 16.99 -3.93 13.25
C SER A 42 16.61 -3.72 11.77
N ALA A 43 16.06 -2.54 11.42
CA ALA A 43 15.74 -2.19 10.03
C ALA A 43 17.00 -2.14 9.15
N ALA A 44 18.14 -1.82 9.74
CA ALA A 44 19.46 -1.81 9.10
C ALA A 44 20.21 -3.14 9.17
N ASN A 45 19.57 -4.22 9.62
CA ASN A 45 20.24 -5.50 9.86
C ASN A 45 21.56 -5.34 10.62
N TRP A 46 21.60 -4.42 11.60
CA TRP A 46 22.72 -4.12 12.49
C TRP A 46 24.02 -3.74 11.77
N GLY A 47 23.97 -3.32 10.50
CA GLY A 47 25.12 -3.00 9.66
C GLY A 47 25.80 -4.18 8.98
N ARG A 48 25.20 -5.38 9.06
CA ARG A 48 25.76 -6.63 8.52
C ARG A 48 26.08 -6.52 7.04
N GLY A 49 27.22 -7.12 6.65
CA GLY A 49 27.64 -7.24 5.24
C GLY A 49 28.43 -6.02 4.73
N LEU A 50 28.57 -4.97 5.51
CA LEU A 50 29.40 -3.82 5.16
C LEU A 50 30.69 -3.77 5.97
N TYR A 51 31.70 -3.11 5.40
CA TYR A 51 32.99 -2.88 6.02
C TYR A 51 33.15 -1.41 6.43
N LEU A 52 33.52 -1.20 7.69
CA LEU A 52 33.98 0.09 8.23
C LEU A 52 35.52 0.14 8.19
N GLY A 53 36.10 1.07 7.48
CA GLY A 53 37.54 1.37 7.54
C GLY A 53 37.84 2.26 8.77
N VAL A 54 38.75 1.86 9.63
CA VAL A 54 39.24 2.67 10.76
C VAL A 54 40.67 3.03 10.50
N VAL A 55 40.94 4.31 10.17
CA VAL A 55 42.26 4.87 9.90
C VAL A 55 42.75 5.59 11.17
N ASP A 56 43.57 4.90 11.97
CA ASP A 56 43.90 5.36 13.35
C ASP A 56 45.19 4.72 13.88
N THR A 57 45.31 4.54 15.21
CA THR A 57 46.43 3.85 15.88
C THR A 57 46.47 2.34 15.70
N GLY A 58 45.52 1.79 14.90
CA GLY A 58 45.28 0.36 14.72
C GLY A 58 44.06 -0.09 15.51
N VAL A 59 43.75 -1.38 15.49
CA VAL A 59 42.66 -1.99 16.28
C VAL A 59 43.15 -3.30 16.90
N LYS A 60 42.91 -3.48 18.20
CA LYS A 60 43.23 -4.73 18.90
C LYS A 60 42.17 -5.77 18.58
N SER A 61 42.39 -6.59 17.56
CA SER A 61 41.41 -7.50 16.99
C SER A 61 40.92 -8.61 17.93
N ASN A 62 41.69 -8.94 18.96
CA ASN A 62 41.33 -9.92 19.99
C ASN A 62 40.70 -9.27 21.25
N ALA A 63 40.38 -7.99 21.23
CA ALA A 63 39.64 -7.35 22.32
C ALA A 63 38.25 -7.99 22.44
N SER A 64 37.77 -8.21 23.66
CA SER A 64 36.48 -8.87 23.95
C SER A 64 35.25 -8.08 23.48
N VAL A 65 35.46 -6.86 23.00
CA VAL A 65 34.43 -5.99 22.45
C VAL A 65 34.06 -6.31 21.01
N PHE A 66 34.84 -7.12 20.32
CA PHE A 66 34.60 -7.54 18.94
C PHE A 66 34.24 -9.02 18.87
N ALA A 67 33.33 -9.38 17.96
CA ALA A 67 33.07 -10.76 17.61
C ALA A 67 34.29 -11.38 16.91
N SER A 68 34.43 -12.69 17.01
CA SER A 68 35.52 -13.41 16.33
C SER A 68 35.49 -13.18 14.83
N GLY A 69 36.55 -12.63 14.25
CA GLY A 69 36.66 -12.35 12.83
C GLY A 69 36.00 -11.02 12.39
N GLN A 70 35.39 -10.27 13.29
CA GLN A 70 34.76 -8.98 12.97
C GLN A 70 35.80 -7.96 12.49
N VAL A 71 36.99 -7.93 13.13
CA VAL A 71 38.15 -7.18 12.62
C VAL A 71 38.85 -8.09 11.62
N SER A 72 38.75 -7.77 10.33
CA SER A 72 39.30 -8.57 9.24
C SER A 72 40.84 -8.51 9.22
N SER A 73 41.50 -9.60 9.62
CA SER A 73 42.97 -9.64 9.61
C SER A 73 43.57 -9.67 8.19
N SER A 74 42.83 -10.17 7.20
CA SER A 74 43.27 -10.25 5.81
C SER A 74 43.17 -8.93 5.06
N LEU A 75 42.25 -8.05 5.49
CA LEU A 75 41.98 -6.74 4.88
C LEU A 75 42.64 -5.58 5.64
N SER A 76 43.05 -5.82 6.88
CA SER A 76 43.67 -4.82 7.77
C SER A 76 45.19 -4.77 7.57
N SER A 77 45.80 -3.60 7.72
CA SER A 77 47.25 -3.47 7.54
C SER A 77 47.89 -2.37 8.40
N CYS A 78 49.20 -2.43 8.49
CA CYS A 78 50.01 -1.25 8.82
C CYS A 78 50.17 -0.42 7.55
N ALA A 79 49.45 0.71 7.49
CA ALA A 79 49.49 1.60 6.34
C ALA A 79 50.55 2.71 6.47
N ALA A 80 51.16 2.87 7.66
CA ALA A 80 52.22 3.83 7.87
C ALA A 80 53.44 3.53 7.00
N VAL A 81 54.05 4.57 6.47
CA VAL A 81 55.30 4.52 5.71
C VAL A 81 56.43 5.24 6.45
N SER A 82 56.08 6.08 7.42
CA SER A 82 57.02 6.86 8.24
C SER A 82 57.62 6.11 9.42
N PHE A 83 56.97 5.00 9.83
CA PHE A 83 57.43 4.15 10.93
C PHE A 83 57.08 2.65 10.66
N LYS A 84 57.75 1.76 11.40
CA LYS A 84 57.46 0.32 11.32
C LYS A 84 56.46 -0.10 12.41
N CYS A 85 55.44 -0.83 12.04
CA CYS A 85 54.53 -1.47 12.97
C CYS A 85 55.09 -2.81 13.40
N SER A 86 55.41 -3.00 14.70
CA SER A 86 55.92 -4.24 15.25
C SER A 86 54.93 -5.41 15.19
N ASN A 87 53.62 -5.09 15.30
CA ASN A 87 52.53 -6.07 15.37
C ASN A 87 51.46 -5.85 14.28
N GLY A 88 51.86 -5.43 13.05
CA GLY A 88 50.95 -5.19 11.94
C GLY A 88 49.96 -4.05 12.26
N PHE A 89 48.65 -4.34 12.10
CA PHE A 89 47.58 -3.37 12.35
C PHE A 89 47.14 -3.31 13.83
N GLN A 90 47.75 -4.10 14.73
CA GLN A 90 47.33 -4.14 16.13
C GLN A 90 47.61 -2.78 16.82
N ASP A 91 46.66 -2.41 17.67
CA ASP A 91 46.67 -1.15 18.41
C ASP A 91 47.66 -1.22 19.58
N ASP A 92 48.56 -0.26 19.69
CA ASP A 92 49.54 -0.07 20.75
C ASP A 92 49.39 1.27 21.47
N ASN A 93 48.25 1.98 21.25
CA ASN A 93 47.86 3.22 21.88
C ASN A 93 46.49 3.13 22.60
N GLY A 94 45.53 2.41 22.01
CA GLY A 94 44.18 2.22 22.51
C GLY A 94 43.11 3.10 21.86
N HIS A 95 43.50 4.21 21.21
CA HIS A 95 42.56 5.17 20.64
C HIS A 95 41.76 4.54 19.47
N GLY A 96 42.42 3.88 18.50
CA GLY A 96 41.75 3.29 17.37
C GLY A 96 40.84 2.12 17.75
N THR A 97 41.17 1.38 18.82
CA THR A 97 40.28 0.33 19.36
C THR A 97 38.99 0.91 19.97
N ALA A 98 39.12 2.03 20.72
CA ALA A 98 37.98 2.75 21.28
C ALA A 98 37.08 3.31 20.15
N VAL A 99 37.67 3.93 19.13
CA VAL A 99 36.96 4.45 17.93
C VAL A 99 36.22 3.34 17.19
N ALA A 100 36.89 2.20 16.96
CA ALA A 100 36.30 1.04 16.27
C ALA A 100 35.12 0.47 17.05
N GLU A 101 35.24 0.39 18.39
CA GLU A 101 34.16 -0.10 19.25
C GLU A 101 32.95 0.80 19.22
N ILE A 102 33.09 2.12 19.37
CA ILE A 102 31.96 3.07 19.30
C ILE A 102 31.17 2.91 18.00
N ALA A 103 31.87 2.73 16.88
CA ALA A 103 31.21 2.58 15.59
C ALA A 103 30.59 1.20 15.38
N ALA A 104 31.27 0.10 15.80
CA ALA A 104 30.94 -1.26 15.39
C ALA A 104 31.25 -2.35 16.44
N GLY A 105 31.40 -2.01 17.73
CA GLY A 105 31.62 -2.99 18.78
C GLY A 105 30.43 -3.93 18.95
N TYR A 106 30.71 -5.22 19.21
CA TYR A 106 29.67 -6.24 19.40
C TYR A 106 29.22 -6.39 20.87
N ALA A 107 30.08 -5.99 21.82
CA ALA A 107 29.85 -6.25 23.24
C ALA A 107 28.74 -5.38 23.83
N LYS A 108 27.94 -5.99 24.74
CA LYS A 108 27.03 -5.27 25.65
C LYS A 108 27.75 -5.00 26.97
N PHE A 109 27.64 -3.79 27.48
CA PHE A 109 28.31 -3.36 28.72
C PHE A 109 27.31 -3.04 29.83
N ALA A 110 27.68 -3.37 31.08
CA ALA A 110 26.91 -3.04 32.26
C ALA A 110 27.34 -1.65 32.78
N TYR A 111 26.51 -0.63 32.61
CA TYR A 111 26.71 0.66 33.22
C TYR A 111 26.45 0.61 34.74
N ALA A 112 27.48 0.84 35.55
CA ALA A 112 27.38 0.78 37.01
C ALA A 112 27.08 2.13 37.66
N SER A 113 27.21 3.28 36.97
CA SER A 113 27.08 4.62 37.57
C SER A 113 26.73 5.70 36.59
N ASN A 114 26.27 6.87 37.15
CA ASN A 114 26.12 8.12 36.38
C ASN A 114 27.49 8.71 36.05
N TYR A 115 27.79 8.86 34.78
CA TYR A 115 28.98 9.54 34.34
C TYR A 115 28.69 10.48 33.17
N GLY A 116 29.17 11.68 33.19
CA GLY A 116 28.96 12.67 32.15
C GLY A 116 27.49 13.03 31.88
N GLY A 117 26.56 12.72 32.81
CA GLY A 117 25.13 12.92 32.64
C GLY A 117 24.38 11.74 32.00
N TYR A 118 25.09 10.67 31.63
CA TYR A 118 24.48 9.46 31.07
C TYR A 118 24.19 8.41 32.14
N LYS A 119 23.00 7.79 32.04
CA LYS A 119 22.59 6.64 32.85
C LYS A 119 22.15 5.52 31.92
N ALA A 120 22.75 4.35 32.03
CA ALA A 120 22.30 3.17 31.30
C ALA A 120 22.16 1.98 32.25
N ALA A 121 21.25 1.06 31.91
CA ALA A 121 21.06 -0.21 32.61
C ALA A 121 22.19 -1.19 32.26
N ALA A 122 22.34 -2.21 33.08
CA ALA A 122 23.26 -3.33 32.80
C ALA A 122 22.92 -4.03 31.48
N GLY A 123 23.92 -4.36 30.68
CA GLY A 123 23.75 -5.00 29.38
C GLY A 123 23.39 -4.07 28.24
N SER A 124 23.58 -2.74 28.41
CA SER A 124 23.32 -1.77 27.35
C SER A 124 24.19 -1.99 26.11
N VAL A 125 23.60 -1.81 24.94
CA VAL A 125 24.32 -1.67 23.67
C VAL A 125 25.10 -0.34 23.70
N ILE A 126 26.36 -0.39 23.32
CA ILE A 126 27.27 0.77 23.40
C ILE A 126 27.96 1.09 22.06
N SER A 127 27.52 0.47 20.96
CA SER A 127 28.02 0.74 19.62
C SER A 127 26.88 1.02 18.65
N VAL A 128 27.21 1.58 17.49
CA VAL A 128 26.21 2.01 16.51
C VAL A 128 25.81 0.88 15.55
N ALA A 129 26.79 0.17 14.97
CA ALA A 129 26.58 -0.84 13.93
C ALA A 129 27.29 -2.17 14.29
N PRO A 130 26.79 -2.91 15.31
CA PRO A 130 27.55 -4.00 15.94
C PRO A 130 27.81 -5.23 15.04
N ASP A 131 27.09 -5.42 13.94
CA ASP A 131 27.31 -6.49 12.99
C ASP A 131 28.14 -6.05 11.76
N ALA A 132 28.60 -4.81 11.72
CA ALA A 132 29.53 -4.37 10.65
C ALA A 132 30.91 -4.98 10.83
N ASN A 133 31.57 -5.28 9.72
CA ASN A 133 32.97 -5.73 9.74
C ASN A 133 33.92 -4.52 9.78
N ILE A 134 35.12 -4.72 10.34
CA ILE A 134 36.11 -3.67 10.52
C ILE A 134 37.36 -3.95 9.70
N ILE A 135 37.84 -2.96 8.97
CA ILE A 135 39.16 -2.90 8.34
C ILE A 135 39.99 -1.89 9.14
N ALA A 136 41.07 -2.34 9.76
CA ALA A 136 41.95 -1.50 10.56
C ALA A 136 43.19 -1.09 9.74
N GLU A 137 43.38 0.21 9.54
CA GLU A 137 44.58 0.77 8.92
C GLU A 137 45.36 1.58 9.97
N LYS A 138 46.44 0.95 10.44
CA LYS A 138 47.33 1.61 11.40
C LYS A 138 48.20 2.64 10.69
N VAL A 139 47.99 3.91 11.04
CA VAL A 139 48.67 5.08 10.48
C VAL A 139 49.32 5.98 11.54
N LEU A 140 49.01 5.70 12.82
CA LEU A 140 49.58 6.40 13.96
C LEU A 140 50.37 5.39 14.81
N ASN A 141 51.51 5.87 15.39
CA ASN A 141 52.38 5.09 16.29
C ASN A 141 51.79 5.01 17.72
N ALA A 142 52.49 4.38 18.64
CA ALA A 142 52.10 4.23 20.05
C ALA A 142 51.90 5.56 20.78
N ALA A 143 52.51 6.63 20.33
CA ALA A 143 52.33 7.99 20.87
C ALA A 143 51.11 8.73 20.25
N GLY A 144 50.35 8.06 19.30
CA GLY A 144 49.25 8.69 18.59
C GLY A 144 49.68 9.67 17.50
N SER A 145 50.91 9.55 17.01
CA SER A 145 51.49 10.48 16.02
C SER A 145 51.82 9.79 14.70
N GLY A 146 51.62 10.49 13.57
CA GLY A 146 51.93 10.06 12.21
C GLY A 146 51.96 11.23 11.25
N TYR A 147 52.36 11.03 10.02
CA TYR A 147 52.37 12.05 8.98
C TYR A 147 51.14 12.01 8.11
N SER A 148 50.87 13.11 7.39
CA SER A 148 49.77 13.18 6.43
C SER A 148 49.84 12.09 5.33
N THR A 149 51.03 11.72 4.94
CA THR A 149 51.29 10.61 3.98
C THR A 149 50.87 9.26 4.52
N ASP A 150 51.05 8.99 5.81
CA ASP A 150 50.57 7.72 6.43
C ASP A 150 49.07 7.65 6.44
N VAL A 151 48.41 8.74 6.85
CA VAL A 151 46.94 8.85 6.88
C VAL A 151 46.37 8.72 5.46
N SER A 152 46.96 9.42 4.49
CA SER A 152 46.55 9.31 3.06
C SER A 152 46.69 7.91 2.51
N ASN A 153 47.74 7.18 2.88
CA ASN A 153 47.94 5.81 2.49
C ASN A 153 46.89 4.87 3.15
N GLY A 154 46.59 5.06 4.44
CA GLY A 154 45.55 4.34 5.16
C GLY A 154 44.17 4.52 4.52
N ILE A 155 43.80 5.74 4.15
CA ILE A 155 42.51 6.01 3.46
C ILE A 155 42.42 5.25 2.14
N LYS A 156 43.51 5.26 1.32
CA LYS A 156 43.54 4.54 0.05
C LYS A 156 43.42 3.03 0.25
N LYS A 157 44.16 2.45 1.21
CA LYS A 157 44.12 1.02 1.51
C LYS A 157 42.76 0.56 2.03
N ALA A 158 42.13 1.33 2.93
CA ALA A 158 40.77 1.04 3.39
C ALA A 158 39.77 1.01 2.22
N ALA A 159 39.90 1.97 1.28
CA ALA A 159 39.07 1.99 0.09
C ALA A 159 39.33 0.81 -0.85
N ASP A 160 40.60 0.40 -1.04
CA ASP A 160 40.99 -0.79 -1.82
C ASP A 160 40.48 -2.07 -1.21
N ALA A 161 40.42 -2.14 0.12
CA ALA A 161 39.87 -3.26 0.87
C ALA A 161 38.33 -3.29 0.88
N GLY A 162 37.67 -2.31 0.25
CA GLY A 162 36.21 -2.28 0.08
C GLY A 162 35.43 -1.66 1.23
N ALA A 163 36.04 -0.80 2.05
CA ALA A 163 35.34 -0.05 3.07
C ALA A 163 34.19 0.78 2.48
N ALA A 164 32.97 0.62 3.01
CA ALA A 164 31.82 1.42 2.65
C ALA A 164 31.91 2.83 3.25
N VAL A 165 32.37 2.88 4.51
CA VAL A 165 32.61 4.12 5.26
C VAL A 165 34.02 4.07 5.82
N ILE A 166 34.77 5.16 5.73
CA ILE A 166 36.11 5.30 6.31
C ILE A 166 36.06 6.36 7.41
N ASN A 167 36.29 5.93 8.64
CA ASN A 167 36.39 6.80 9.80
C ASN A 167 37.82 7.29 9.97
N VAL A 168 38.02 8.61 10.08
CA VAL A 168 39.31 9.25 10.29
C VAL A 168 39.19 10.11 11.54
N SER A 169 39.50 9.53 12.73
CA SER A 169 39.45 10.21 14.02
C SER A 169 40.78 10.92 14.34
N ILE A 170 41.27 11.67 13.36
CA ILE A 170 42.57 12.36 13.40
C ILE A 170 42.35 13.83 13.04
N THR A 171 43.22 14.75 13.52
CA THR A 171 43.16 16.15 13.11
C THR A 171 43.25 16.30 11.61
N TYR A 172 42.30 17.02 11.02
CA TYR A 172 42.23 17.22 9.59
C TYR A 172 43.40 18.03 9.06
N GLY A 173 43.93 17.59 7.90
CA GLY A 173 44.93 18.29 7.12
C GLY A 173 44.48 18.46 5.68
N ASN A 174 44.85 19.57 5.04
CA ASN A 174 44.49 19.91 3.65
C ASN A 174 45.64 19.74 2.68
N SER A 175 46.61 18.88 2.99
CA SER A 175 47.77 18.61 2.09
C SER A 175 47.33 17.98 0.78
N ALA A 176 48.13 18.12 -0.26
CA ALA A 176 47.85 17.54 -1.59
C ALA A 176 47.64 16.02 -1.51
N ASP A 177 48.41 15.32 -0.70
CA ASP A 177 48.28 13.86 -0.50
C ASP A 177 46.93 13.47 0.12
N MET A 178 46.45 14.27 1.09
CA MET A 178 45.11 14.07 1.69
C MET A 178 44.00 14.27 0.69
N VAL A 179 44.04 15.33 -0.10
CA VAL A 179 43.08 15.63 -1.17
C VAL A 179 43.06 14.48 -2.21
N ALA A 180 44.23 14.00 -2.61
CA ALA A 180 44.34 12.88 -3.52
C ALA A 180 43.76 11.60 -2.94
N ALA A 181 43.98 11.32 -1.65
CA ALA A 181 43.42 10.15 -0.96
C ALA A 181 41.90 10.23 -0.81
N ILE A 182 41.35 11.40 -0.47
CA ILE A 182 39.91 11.64 -0.39
C ILE A 182 39.25 11.42 -1.76
N ASN A 183 39.81 12.05 -2.81
CA ASN A 183 39.32 11.87 -4.18
C ASN A 183 39.35 10.38 -4.64
N TYR A 184 40.43 9.66 -4.33
CA TYR A 184 40.58 8.25 -4.62
C TYR A 184 39.53 7.38 -3.94
N ALA A 185 39.39 7.51 -2.62
CA ALA A 185 38.47 6.68 -1.83
C ALA A 185 37.01 6.92 -2.22
N THR A 186 36.65 8.20 -2.43
CA THR A 186 35.27 8.57 -2.80
C THR A 186 34.93 8.16 -4.24
N ALA A 187 35.91 8.14 -5.14
CA ALA A 187 35.73 7.57 -6.50
C ALA A 187 35.47 6.07 -6.47
N LYS A 188 35.98 5.34 -5.46
CA LYS A 188 35.66 3.92 -5.20
C LYS A 188 34.32 3.72 -4.47
N GLY A 189 33.61 4.79 -4.15
CA GLY A 189 32.29 4.76 -3.53
C GLY A 189 32.30 4.85 -2.01
N ALA A 190 33.45 4.95 -1.35
CA ALA A 190 33.52 5.09 0.10
C ALA A 190 33.02 6.46 0.58
N MET A 191 32.29 6.48 1.69
CA MET A 191 32.06 7.69 2.48
C MET A 191 33.27 7.95 3.38
N ILE A 192 33.60 9.20 3.63
CA ILE A 192 34.67 9.59 4.57
C ILE A 192 34.06 10.45 5.66
N VAL A 193 34.29 10.06 6.91
CA VAL A 193 33.89 10.78 8.10
C VAL A 193 35.13 11.23 8.85
N TRP A 194 35.27 12.52 9.02
CA TRP A 194 36.45 13.14 9.61
C TRP A 194 36.13 13.86 10.93
N ALA A 195 36.91 13.63 11.98
CA ALA A 195 36.79 14.36 13.21
C ALA A 195 37.14 15.86 13.02
N GLY A 196 36.30 16.75 13.57
CA GLY A 196 36.44 18.21 13.41
C GLY A 196 37.68 18.80 14.04
N GLY A 197 38.23 18.11 15.07
CA GLY A 197 39.39 18.57 15.84
C GLY A 197 39.03 19.13 17.24
N ASN A 198 40.01 19.18 18.11
CA ASN A 198 39.83 19.41 19.55
C ASN A 198 40.58 20.67 20.07
N SER A 199 40.69 21.72 19.26
CA SER A 199 41.43 22.94 19.63
C SER A 199 40.55 24.14 19.93
N ALA A 200 39.21 23.93 20.02
CA ALA A 200 38.20 24.98 20.20
C ALA A 200 38.32 26.13 19.16
N GLN A 201 38.66 25.80 17.94
CA GLN A 201 38.89 26.76 16.86
C GLN A 201 37.89 26.63 15.72
N ALA A 202 37.58 27.78 15.10
CA ALA A 202 36.79 27.79 13.85
C ALA A 202 37.69 27.53 12.64
N LEU A 203 37.21 26.73 11.69
CA LEU A 203 37.86 26.52 10.37
C LEU A 203 37.64 27.76 9.50
N LEU A 204 38.61 28.62 9.43
CA LEU A 204 38.57 29.88 8.65
C LEU A 204 39.08 29.67 7.22
N ALA A 205 39.11 30.75 6.44
CA ALA A 205 39.57 30.74 5.04
C ALA A 205 40.98 30.16 4.82
N GLY A 206 41.88 30.24 5.84
CA GLY A 206 43.19 29.58 5.81
C GLY A 206 43.15 28.04 5.82
N ALA A 207 42.05 27.46 6.25
CA ALA A 207 41.83 26.01 6.27
C ALA A 207 41.11 25.47 4.98
N ASN A 208 40.96 26.32 3.95
CA ASN A 208 40.33 25.89 2.71
C ASN A 208 41.00 24.64 2.11
N THR A 209 40.21 23.66 1.69
CA THR A 209 40.69 22.47 0.99
C THR A 209 40.41 22.62 -0.51
N ASN A 210 41.42 22.67 -1.31
CA ASN A 210 41.35 22.87 -2.76
C ASN A 210 41.61 21.55 -3.52
N GLY A 211 40.99 21.40 -4.69
CA GLY A 211 41.24 20.26 -5.60
C GLY A 211 40.45 19.01 -5.31
N LEU A 212 39.40 19.12 -4.49
CA LEU A 212 38.43 18.04 -4.29
C LEU A 212 37.57 17.82 -5.55
N THR A 213 37.18 16.58 -5.83
CA THR A 213 36.14 16.32 -6.83
C THR A 213 34.74 16.59 -6.25
N ALA A 214 33.72 16.78 -7.11
CA ALA A 214 32.35 16.93 -6.68
C ALA A 214 31.86 15.68 -5.91
N ALA A 215 32.25 14.49 -6.35
CA ALA A 215 31.97 13.23 -5.67
C ALA A 215 32.61 13.17 -4.26
N ALA A 216 33.81 13.71 -4.12
CA ALA A 216 34.50 13.79 -2.84
C ALA A 216 33.76 14.71 -1.87
N VAL A 217 33.34 15.89 -2.31
CA VAL A 217 32.56 16.82 -1.48
C VAL A 217 31.23 16.19 -1.05
N GLN A 218 30.56 15.46 -1.95
CA GLN A 218 29.30 14.78 -1.65
C GLN A 218 29.46 13.67 -0.58
N ARG A 219 30.60 12.96 -0.57
CA ARG A 219 30.85 11.79 0.28
C ARG A 219 31.72 12.09 1.51
N LEU A 220 32.08 13.35 1.77
CA LEU A 220 32.88 13.79 2.90
C LEU A 220 32.02 14.48 3.94
N LEU A 221 32.15 14.06 5.21
CA LEU A 221 31.53 14.69 6.37
C LEU A 221 32.58 15.05 7.43
N PHE A 222 32.39 16.18 8.10
CA PHE A 222 33.12 16.57 9.30
C PHE A 222 32.20 16.50 10.50
N VAL A 223 32.74 16.09 11.65
CA VAL A 223 31.95 15.86 12.86
C VAL A 223 32.51 16.63 14.04
N GLY A 224 31.72 17.57 14.55
CA GLY A 224 31.94 18.25 15.80
C GLY A 224 31.37 17.50 17.00
N SER A 225 31.75 17.91 18.21
CA SER A 225 31.32 17.26 19.44
C SER A 225 30.32 18.10 20.23
N VAL A 226 29.25 17.41 20.71
CA VAL A 226 28.35 17.95 21.74
C VAL A 226 28.35 17.05 22.97
N ASN A 227 27.96 17.65 24.11
CA ASN A 227 27.75 16.94 25.37
C ASN A 227 26.34 16.37 25.49
N ALA A 228 26.01 15.70 26.59
CA ALA A 228 24.71 15.09 26.88
C ALA A 228 23.53 16.09 26.87
N LYS A 229 23.77 17.39 26.88
CA LYS A 229 22.77 18.47 26.85
C LYS A 229 22.66 19.14 25.45
N ASN A 230 23.27 18.56 24.43
CA ASN A 230 23.39 19.11 23.07
C ASN A 230 24.15 20.46 23.00
N ALA A 231 24.90 20.83 24.05
CA ALA A 231 25.75 21.98 24.01
C ALA A 231 27.09 21.65 23.34
N LEU A 232 27.69 22.62 22.63
CA LEU A 232 28.99 22.48 22.01
C LEU A 232 30.03 22.09 23.06
N SER A 233 30.80 21.03 22.82
CA SER A 233 31.90 20.63 23.68
C SER A 233 32.98 21.71 23.69
N SER A 234 33.50 22.04 24.88
CA SER A 234 34.46 23.16 25.06
C SER A 234 35.73 23.03 24.23
N PHE A 235 36.11 21.82 23.85
CA PHE A 235 37.27 21.51 23.03
C PHE A 235 36.96 21.46 21.52
N SER A 236 35.68 21.29 21.13
CA SER A 236 35.32 21.03 19.73
C SER A 236 35.68 22.18 18.81
N ASN A 237 36.35 21.88 17.71
CA ASN A 237 36.41 22.82 16.60
C ASN A 237 34.99 23.01 16.00
N THR A 238 34.81 24.14 15.32
CA THR A 238 33.56 24.51 14.62
C THR A 238 33.82 24.70 13.13
N PRO A 239 32.80 24.56 12.26
CA PRO A 239 32.97 24.66 10.82
C PRO A 239 33.44 26.05 10.34
N GLY A 240 33.16 27.12 11.07
CA GLY A 240 33.60 28.45 10.72
C GLY A 240 33.16 28.88 9.30
N THR A 241 34.07 29.59 8.61
CA THR A 241 33.82 30.14 7.25
C THR A 241 34.69 29.51 6.17
N GLY A 242 35.51 28.50 6.50
CA GLY A 242 36.34 27.76 5.54
C GLY A 242 35.54 27.01 4.51
N LYS A 243 36.17 26.65 3.39
CA LYS A 243 35.52 26.07 2.22
C LYS A 243 36.22 24.82 1.70
N LEU A 244 35.40 23.88 1.19
CA LEU A 244 35.78 22.76 0.32
C LEU A 244 35.66 23.24 -1.12
N VAL A 245 36.76 23.25 -1.87
CA VAL A 245 36.83 23.87 -3.18
C VAL A 245 37.12 22.82 -4.25
N VAL A 246 36.19 22.65 -5.17
CA VAL A 246 36.37 21.81 -6.37
C VAL A 246 37.11 22.61 -7.44
N ASN A 247 36.63 23.82 -7.72
CA ASN A 247 37.26 24.76 -8.64
C ASN A 247 36.85 26.21 -8.30
N SER A 248 37.20 27.18 -9.11
CA SER A 248 36.88 28.60 -8.88
C SER A 248 35.38 28.91 -8.74
N THR A 249 34.51 28.09 -9.34
CA THR A 249 33.05 28.30 -9.36
C THR A 249 32.29 27.35 -8.43
N THR A 250 32.83 26.17 -8.18
CA THR A 250 32.18 25.13 -7.34
C THR A 250 32.90 25.03 -6.00
N GLN A 251 32.25 25.50 -4.95
CA GLN A 251 32.76 25.46 -3.58
C GLN A 251 31.61 25.28 -2.60
N THR A 252 31.86 24.58 -1.50
CA THR A 252 30.91 24.31 -0.43
C THR A 252 31.55 24.76 0.88
N ALA A 253 30.86 25.55 1.69
CA ALA A 253 31.34 25.87 3.04
C ALA A 253 31.43 24.58 3.88
N TYR A 254 32.46 24.50 4.77
CA TYR A 254 32.55 23.36 5.70
C TYR A 254 31.27 23.16 6.49
N MET A 255 30.59 24.25 6.91
CA MET A 255 29.34 24.17 7.63
C MET A 255 28.25 23.36 6.88
N GLY A 256 28.24 23.37 5.56
CA GLY A 256 27.33 22.57 4.75
C GLY A 256 27.65 21.07 4.71
N ARG A 257 28.82 20.67 5.21
CA ARG A 257 29.27 19.26 5.31
C ARG A 257 29.61 18.86 6.75
N TRP A 258 29.09 19.62 7.74
CA TRP A 258 29.38 19.47 9.16
C TRP A 258 28.14 19.00 9.92
N LEU A 259 28.35 17.97 10.76
CA LEU A 259 27.35 17.45 11.70
C LEU A 259 27.92 17.49 13.11
N MET A 260 27.03 17.54 14.07
CA MET A 260 27.35 17.34 15.47
C MET A 260 26.93 15.96 15.93
N ALA A 261 27.74 15.33 16.77
CA ALA A 261 27.41 14.08 17.44
C ALA A 261 27.96 14.06 18.87
N PRO A 262 27.46 13.21 19.79
CA PRO A 262 27.98 13.05 21.12
C PRO A 262 29.47 12.68 21.09
N GLY A 263 30.28 13.38 21.90
CA GLY A 263 31.72 13.11 21.97
C GLY A 263 32.34 13.45 23.32
N GLU A 264 31.52 13.68 24.38
CA GLU A 264 32.00 13.84 25.74
C GLU A 264 31.66 12.65 26.62
N ALA A 265 32.61 12.14 27.37
CA ALA A 265 32.44 11.07 28.34
C ALA A 265 31.83 9.81 27.73
N ILE A 266 32.23 9.46 26.53
CA ILE A 266 31.80 8.22 25.83
C ILE A 266 32.58 7.05 26.42
N LEU A 267 31.84 6.06 26.93
CA LEU A 267 32.45 4.84 27.47
C LEU A 267 32.92 3.94 26.35
N ALA A 268 34.20 3.62 26.31
CA ALA A 268 34.81 2.75 25.32
C ALA A 268 36.02 1.98 25.93
N PRO A 269 36.47 0.88 25.27
CA PRO A 269 37.57 0.09 25.81
C PRO A 269 38.87 0.90 25.96
N ASN A 270 39.63 0.61 27.03
CA ASN A 270 40.99 1.10 27.23
C ASN A 270 41.96 -0.08 27.29
N VAL A 271 42.31 -0.60 26.12
CA VAL A 271 43.14 -1.80 25.98
C VAL A 271 44.57 -1.64 26.53
N MET A 272 45.01 -0.42 26.83
CA MET A 272 46.31 -0.14 27.47
C MET A 272 46.24 -0.27 28.99
N ALA A 273 45.06 -0.06 29.60
CA ALA A 273 44.86 -0.24 31.04
C ALA A 273 44.60 -1.72 31.42
N GLY A 274 44.34 -2.59 30.42
CA GLY A 274 44.08 -4.04 30.58
C GLY A 274 43.12 -4.56 29.51
N SER A 275 43.12 -5.89 29.34
CA SER A 275 42.33 -6.54 28.26
C SER A 275 40.82 -6.27 28.35
N ASN A 276 40.29 -5.99 29.53
CA ASN A 276 38.87 -5.73 29.79
C ASN A 276 38.64 -4.37 30.46
N ALA A 277 39.59 -3.46 30.38
CA ALA A 277 39.46 -2.11 30.97
C ALA A 277 38.63 -1.19 30.08
N TRP A 278 37.81 -0.35 30.70
CA TRP A 278 36.99 0.65 30.08
C TRP A 278 37.32 2.04 30.64
N SER A 279 37.25 3.04 29.81
CA SER A 279 37.45 4.43 30.20
C SER A 279 36.43 5.34 29.51
N TYR A 280 36.26 6.52 30.07
CA TYR A 280 35.47 7.58 29.43
C TYR A 280 36.41 8.42 28.56
N TRP A 281 36.06 8.45 27.27
CA TRP A 281 36.81 9.17 26.26
C TRP A 281 36.07 10.46 25.89
N SER A 282 36.78 11.53 25.59
CA SER A 282 36.22 12.79 25.12
C SER A 282 37.01 13.32 23.94
N GLY A 283 36.35 13.78 22.90
CA GLY A 283 36.95 14.33 21.69
C GLY A 283 36.01 14.20 20.49
N THR A 284 36.22 14.99 19.46
CA THR A 284 35.55 14.81 18.14
C THR A 284 35.91 13.46 17.52
N SER A 285 37.01 12.84 17.98
CA SER A 285 37.39 11.47 17.65
C SER A 285 36.36 10.41 18.09
N MET A 286 35.53 10.70 19.10
CA MET A 286 34.44 9.84 19.59
C MET A 286 33.13 10.18 18.88
N SER A 287 32.96 11.41 18.41
CA SER A 287 31.80 11.83 17.62
C SER A 287 31.84 11.26 16.20
N ALA A 288 33.01 11.22 15.56
CA ALA A 288 33.14 10.71 14.17
C ALA A 288 32.70 9.26 14.02
N PRO A 289 33.07 8.29 14.89
CA PRO A 289 32.61 6.91 14.77
C PRO A 289 31.09 6.75 14.98
N VAL A 290 30.43 7.63 15.73
CA VAL A 290 28.95 7.64 15.85
C VAL A 290 28.32 7.91 14.48
N VAL A 291 28.82 8.89 13.74
CA VAL A 291 28.35 9.21 12.39
C VAL A 291 28.75 8.11 11.39
N SER A 292 29.96 7.55 11.52
CA SER A 292 30.44 6.47 10.63
C SER A 292 29.58 5.20 10.74
N GLY A 293 29.27 4.77 11.95
CA GLY A 293 28.36 3.64 12.18
C GLY A 293 26.95 3.91 11.69
N SER A 294 26.48 5.15 11.84
CA SER A 294 25.14 5.56 11.33
C SER A 294 25.05 5.53 9.80
N LEU A 295 26.12 5.90 9.10
CA LEU A 295 26.20 5.73 7.63
C LEU A 295 26.20 4.25 7.23
N ILE A 296 26.92 3.39 7.96
CA ILE A 296 26.87 1.92 7.76
C ILE A 296 25.43 1.41 7.90
N LEU A 297 24.70 1.84 8.93
CA LEU A 297 23.30 1.44 9.11
C LEU A 297 22.42 1.91 7.94
N LEU A 298 22.55 3.15 7.49
CA LEU A 298 21.79 3.68 6.37
C LEU A 298 22.07 2.94 5.05
N GLU A 299 23.34 2.68 4.75
CA GLU A 299 23.74 1.98 3.54
C GLU A 299 23.42 0.48 3.57
N SER A 300 23.34 -0.13 4.76
CA SER A 300 22.88 -1.49 4.96
C SER A 300 21.35 -1.60 4.76
N ALA A 301 20.57 -0.63 5.28
CA ALA A 301 19.13 -0.58 5.10
C ALA A 301 18.74 -0.28 3.63
N TRP A 302 19.47 0.63 2.99
CA TRP A 302 19.20 1.06 1.61
C TRP A 302 20.48 1.15 0.78
N PRO A 303 20.87 0.07 0.07
CA PRO A 303 22.07 0.04 -0.77
C PRO A 303 22.11 1.15 -1.84
N ILE A 304 20.95 1.65 -2.25
CA ILE A 304 20.83 2.77 -3.21
C ILE A 304 21.54 4.04 -2.71
N LEU A 305 21.57 4.27 -1.40
CA LEU A 305 22.25 5.43 -0.82
C LEU A 305 23.78 5.36 -1.04
N ARG A 306 24.35 4.14 -0.97
CA ARG A 306 25.75 3.89 -1.29
C ARG A 306 26.00 4.04 -2.79
N THR A 307 25.16 3.43 -3.61
CA THR A 307 25.27 3.49 -5.07
C THR A 307 25.27 4.94 -5.57
N ASN A 308 24.34 5.75 -5.08
CA ASN A 308 24.20 7.16 -5.45
C ASN A 308 25.12 8.11 -4.66
N GLY A 309 25.74 7.63 -3.58
CA GLY A 309 26.57 8.45 -2.70
C GLY A 309 25.80 9.49 -1.90
N THR A 310 24.54 9.22 -1.57
CA THR A 310 23.64 10.22 -0.99
C THR A 310 23.40 10.04 0.50
N ALA A 311 23.96 9.02 1.15
CA ALA A 311 23.79 8.75 2.59
C ALA A 311 24.17 9.94 3.47
N ALA A 312 25.29 10.59 3.17
CA ALA A 312 25.74 11.80 3.88
C ALA A 312 24.74 12.96 3.73
N ASN A 313 24.21 13.18 2.51
CA ASN A 313 23.23 14.23 2.25
C ASN A 313 21.92 14.00 3.02
N LEU A 314 21.51 12.73 3.15
CA LEU A 314 20.34 12.38 3.94
C LEU A 314 20.53 12.70 5.42
N LEU A 315 21.69 12.33 6.03
CA LEU A 315 21.99 12.68 7.42
C LEU A 315 22.00 14.18 7.66
N LEU A 316 22.60 14.95 6.73
CA LEU A 316 22.61 16.41 6.80
C LEU A 316 21.20 17.00 6.74
N ALA A 317 20.38 16.51 5.79
CA ALA A 317 19.01 17.01 5.58
C ALA A 317 18.03 16.66 6.71
N THR A 318 18.34 15.64 7.51
CA THR A 318 17.48 15.14 8.60
C THR A 318 18.03 15.46 10.00
N SER A 319 19.13 16.20 10.10
CA SER A 319 19.71 16.63 11.37
C SER A 319 18.76 17.53 12.17
N THR A 320 18.90 17.50 13.49
CA THR A 320 18.19 18.42 14.38
C THR A 320 18.96 19.72 14.46
N ASP A 321 18.34 20.81 14.06
CA ASP A 321 18.94 22.14 14.08
C ASP A 321 19.39 22.55 15.49
N LEU A 322 20.60 23.02 15.61
CA LEU A 322 21.20 23.56 16.84
C LEU A 322 21.78 24.95 16.58
N GLY A 323 21.73 25.82 17.59
CA GLY A 323 22.27 27.17 17.49
C GLY A 323 21.38 28.15 16.76
N SER A 324 21.92 28.84 15.77
CA SER A 324 21.14 29.74 14.91
C SER A 324 20.32 28.96 13.91
N LYS A 325 19.11 29.42 13.61
CA LYS A 325 18.21 28.71 12.68
C LYS A 325 18.87 28.43 11.34
N GLY A 326 18.88 27.14 10.95
CA GLY A 326 19.47 26.64 9.72
C GLY A 326 20.97 26.33 9.86
N ILE A 327 21.69 26.27 8.75
CA ILE A 327 23.12 25.92 8.75
C ILE A 327 23.93 27.10 9.28
N ASP A 328 24.70 26.90 10.35
CA ASP A 328 25.48 27.95 10.97
C ASP A 328 26.97 27.59 11.17
N SER A 329 27.79 28.60 11.53
CA SER A 329 29.23 28.46 11.66
C SER A 329 29.69 27.77 12.97
N SER A 330 28.78 27.46 13.90
CA SER A 330 29.09 26.81 15.18
C SER A 330 28.72 25.33 15.17
N PHE A 331 27.54 25.00 14.66
CA PHE A 331 26.97 23.64 14.70
C PHE A 331 26.84 22.99 13.29
N GLY A 332 27.12 23.74 12.22
CA GLY A 332 26.92 23.24 10.85
C GLY A 332 25.47 22.98 10.56
N ASN A 333 25.10 21.74 10.20
CA ASN A 333 23.73 21.30 9.98
C ASN A 333 23.00 20.91 11.29
N GLY A 334 23.70 20.92 12.43
CA GLY A 334 23.13 20.54 13.71
C GLY A 334 23.44 19.10 14.13
N LEU A 335 22.70 18.60 15.13
CA LEU A 335 22.86 17.26 15.70
C LEU A 335 22.33 16.18 14.74
N MET A 336 23.14 15.16 14.49
CA MET A 336 22.71 13.98 13.77
C MET A 336 21.41 13.40 14.38
N ASN A 337 20.46 13.02 13.53
CA ASN A 337 19.20 12.42 13.94
C ASN A 337 18.88 11.20 13.05
N LEU A 338 19.30 10.03 13.51
CA LEU A 338 19.15 8.81 12.74
C LEU A 338 17.67 8.33 12.66
N THR A 339 16.87 8.56 13.69
CA THR A 339 15.43 8.28 13.65
C THR A 339 14.75 9.06 12.52
N ALA A 340 15.07 10.35 12.38
CA ALA A 340 14.54 11.17 11.28
C ALA A 340 15.07 10.69 9.91
N ALA A 341 16.33 10.28 9.83
CA ALA A 341 16.92 9.75 8.61
C ALA A 341 16.26 8.40 8.16
N PHE A 342 15.68 7.64 9.07
CA PHE A 342 14.95 6.41 8.75
C PHE A 342 13.49 6.66 8.35
N GLN A 343 12.97 7.87 8.49
CA GLN A 343 11.66 8.25 7.96
C GLN A 343 11.74 8.60 6.47
N PRO A 344 10.63 8.50 5.71
CA PRO A 344 10.59 9.02 4.35
C PRO A 344 10.97 10.49 4.28
N TYR A 345 11.84 10.85 3.35
CA TYR A 345 12.23 12.24 3.10
C TYR A 345 11.59 12.77 1.81
N GLY A 346 10.79 13.83 1.94
CA GLY A 346 9.99 14.36 0.84
C GLY A 346 8.75 13.51 0.55
N ALA A 347 8.18 13.69 -0.63
CA ALA A 347 6.98 12.96 -1.03
C ALA A 347 7.30 11.51 -1.41
N LEU A 348 6.51 10.57 -0.90
CA LEU A 348 6.53 9.20 -1.41
C LEU A 348 5.86 9.14 -2.76
N THR A 349 6.53 8.54 -3.73
CA THR A 349 6.07 8.41 -5.12
C THR A 349 6.22 6.97 -5.61
N THR A 350 5.44 6.63 -6.63
CA THR A 350 5.64 5.41 -7.42
C THR A 350 5.43 5.72 -8.90
N THR A 351 5.97 4.88 -9.79
CA THR A 351 5.83 5.07 -11.23
C THR A 351 4.85 4.06 -11.79
N GLY A 352 3.85 4.53 -12.55
CA GLY A 352 2.92 3.65 -13.26
C GLY A 352 3.52 3.05 -14.53
N ALA A 353 2.80 2.09 -15.13
CA ALA A 353 3.19 1.45 -16.38
C ALA A 353 3.31 2.44 -17.56
N ASN A 354 2.66 3.59 -17.48
CA ASN A 354 2.76 4.71 -18.44
C ASN A 354 4.00 5.60 -18.22
N GLY A 355 4.86 5.27 -17.27
CA GLY A 355 6.03 6.07 -16.91
C GLY A 355 5.72 7.32 -16.06
N LYS A 356 4.45 7.59 -15.72
CA LYS A 356 4.06 8.74 -14.92
C LYS A 356 4.34 8.48 -13.44
N ALA A 357 4.95 9.46 -12.76
CA ALA A 357 5.11 9.42 -11.31
C ALA A 357 3.80 9.85 -10.61
N TYR A 358 3.40 9.10 -9.58
CA TYR A 358 2.22 9.36 -8.76
C TYR A 358 2.65 9.58 -7.31
N ALA A 359 2.24 10.70 -6.72
CA ALA A 359 2.47 10.96 -5.31
C ALA A 359 1.43 10.21 -4.45
N ILE A 360 1.91 9.52 -3.41
CA ILE A 360 1.05 8.72 -2.53
C ILE A 360 0.07 9.60 -1.74
N SER A 361 0.42 10.85 -1.47
CA SER A 361 -0.45 11.82 -0.77
C SER A 361 -1.66 12.30 -1.58
N SER A 362 -1.67 12.10 -2.90
CA SER A 362 -2.74 12.54 -3.81
C SER A 362 -3.66 11.38 -4.24
N LEU A 363 -3.91 10.42 -3.36
CA LEU A 363 -4.79 9.29 -3.63
C LEU A 363 -6.24 9.76 -3.83
N THR A 364 -6.76 9.58 -5.03
CA THR A 364 -8.18 9.78 -5.34
C THR A 364 -8.79 8.44 -5.75
N GLY A 365 -10.08 8.26 -5.50
CA GLY A 365 -10.83 7.02 -5.69
C GLY A 365 -10.50 6.29 -6.99
N GLY A 366 -10.50 4.97 -6.94
CA GLY A 366 -10.00 4.12 -8.03
C GLY A 366 -11.04 3.19 -8.62
N LEU A 367 -11.27 2.05 -7.98
CA LEU A 367 -12.15 0.98 -8.45
C LEU A 367 -13.17 0.62 -7.38
N ILE A 368 -14.44 0.61 -7.75
CA ILE A 368 -15.53 0.03 -6.94
C ILE A 368 -15.95 -1.28 -7.59
N GLY A 369 -15.65 -2.39 -6.95
CA GLY A 369 -16.01 -3.72 -7.45
C GLY A 369 -17.47 -4.06 -7.22
N SER A 370 -18.09 -4.75 -8.18
CA SER A 370 -19.44 -5.29 -8.05
C SER A 370 -19.49 -6.53 -7.13
N GLY A 371 -20.70 -6.96 -6.77
CA GLY A 371 -20.91 -8.21 -6.04
C GLY A 371 -20.29 -9.44 -6.72
N ALA A 372 -20.28 -9.49 -8.06
CA ALA A 372 -19.69 -10.58 -8.82
C ALA A 372 -18.17 -10.78 -8.58
N LEU A 373 -17.46 -9.72 -8.19
CA LEU A 373 -16.02 -9.72 -7.88
C LEU A 373 -15.73 -9.97 -6.39
N GLY A 374 -16.73 -9.95 -5.53
CA GLY A 374 -16.54 -10.06 -4.10
C GLY A 374 -15.71 -8.93 -3.50
N SER A 375 -14.91 -9.24 -2.48
CA SER A 375 -14.05 -8.27 -1.80
C SER A 375 -12.82 -7.86 -2.61
N MET A 376 -12.45 -8.58 -3.66
CA MET A 376 -11.16 -8.46 -4.36
C MET A 376 -9.97 -8.54 -3.38
N SER A 377 -10.08 -9.39 -2.36
CA SER A 377 -9.14 -9.52 -1.23
C SER A 377 -7.69 -9.69 -1.68
N SER A 378 -7.46 -10.50 -2.71
CA SER A 378 -6.12 -10.73 -3.27
C SER A 378 -5.48 -9.45 -3.80
N LEU A 379 -6.24 -8.61 -4.50
CA LEU A 379 -5.74 -7.35 -5.03
C LEU A 379 -5.57 -6.29 -3.93
N GLN A 380 -6.51 -6.21 -2.99
CA GLN A 380 -6.40 -5.34 -1.81
C GLN A 380 -5.18 -5.70 -0.96
N SER A 381 -4.92 -7.00 -0.73
CA SER A 381 -3.74 -7.49 0.00
C SER A 381 -2.42 -7.09 -0.66
N LYS A 382 -2.34 -7.13 -1.98
CA LYS A 382 -1.16 -6.66 -2.73
C LYS A 382 -0.99 -5.15 -2.63
N LEU A 383 -2.05 -4.39 -2.71
CA LEU A 383 -2.03 -2.93 -2.59
C LEU A 383 -1.79 -2.45 -1.16
N SER A 384 -2.17 -3.22 -0.13
CA SER A 384 -1.87 -2.88 1.28
C SER A 384 -0.38 -2.93 1.61
N ASN A 385 0.42 -3.63 0.79
CA ASN A 385 1.86 -3.79 0.94
C ASN A 385 2.61 -3.31 -0.31
N TYR A 386 2.19 -2.19 -0.87
CA TYR A 386 2.79 -1.66 -2.08
C TYR A 386 4.10 -0.91 -1.77
N THR A 387 5.07 -0.98 -2.69
CA THR A 387 6.35 -0.28 -2.55
C THR A 387 6.28 1.09 -3.20
N ALA A 388 6.67 2.13 -2.45
CA ALA A 388 6.85 3.49 -2.94
C ALA A 388 8.27 3.99 -2.59
N PHE A 389 8.71 5.04 -3.24
CA PHE A 389 10.06 5.58 -3.11
C PHE A 389 10.02 7.05 -2.67
N ASP A 390 10.97 7.43 -1.81
CA ASP A 390 11.16 8.80 -1.39
C ASP A 390 12.12 9.57 -2.32
N SER A 391 12.45 10.84 -1.96
CA SER A 391 13.33 11.69 -2.76
C SER A 391 14.77 11.18 -2.87
N TYR A 392 15.18 10.23 -2.05
CA TYR A 392 16.47 9.54 -2.11
C TYR A 392 16.39 8.17 -2.77
N ALA A 393 15.27 7.85 -3.44
CA ALA A 393 14.98 6.55 -4.05
C ALA A 393 14.97 5.37 -3.04
N ARG A 394 14.78 5.64 -1.75
CA ARG A 394 14.62 4.61 -0.72
C ARG A 394 13.21 4.04 -0.77
N ASN A 395 13.10 2.74 -0.66
CA ASN A 395 11.82 2.04 -0.69
C ASN A 395 11.13 2.02 0.68
N PHE A 396 9.81 2.27 0.66
CA PHE A 396 8.93 2.20 1.82
C PHE A 396 7.66 1.43 1.46
N THR A 397 7.11 0.70 2.42
CA THR A 397 5.82 0.04 2.25
C THR A 397 4.69 1.03 2.53
N VAL A 398 3.74 1.12 1.60
CA VAL A 398 2.56 1.97 1.71
C VAL A 398 1.28 1.17 1.51
N ASN A 399 0.20 1.62 2.14
CA ASN A 399 -1.10 0.98 2.01
C ASN A 399 -1.95 1.74 0.98
N LEU A 400 -2.18 1.12 -0.17
CA LEU A 400 -2.99 1.61 -1.27
C LEU A 400 -4.33 0.86 -1.41
N SER A 401 -4.71 0.02 -0.44
CA SER A 401 -5.93 -0.80 -0.52
C SER A 401 -7.20 0.04 -0.63
N SER A 402 -7.20 1.28 -0.13
CA SER A 402 -8.31 2.22 -0.25
C SER A 402 -8.63 2.67 -1.68
N LEU A 403 -7.71 2.44 -2.64
CA LEU A 403 -7.98 2.66 -4.07
C LEU A 403 -9.01 1.68 -4.63
N ILE A 404 -9.26 0.58 -3.93
CA ILE A 404 -10.22 -0.44 -4.31
C ILE A 404 -11.20 -0.63 -3.17
N THR A 405 -12.46 -0.38 -3.46
CA THR A 405 -13.58 -0.67 -2.57
C THR A 405 -14.46 -1.72 -3.22
N SER A 406 -14.84 -2.76 -2.48
CA SER A 406 -16.01 -3.56 -2.87
C SER A 406 -17.23 -2.66 -2.68
N SER A 407 -18.20 -2.72 -3.60
CA SER A 407 -19.52 -2.20 -3.26
C SER A 407 -19.87 -2.92 -1.95
N LYS A 408 -19.93 -2.18 -0.86
CA LYS A 408 -20.57 -2.73 0.34
C LYS A 408 -21.97 -3.04 -0.17
N GLY A 409 -22.28 -4.33 -0.35
CA GLY A 409 -23.65 -4.72 -0.42
C GLY A 409 -24.24 -4.10 0.80
N VAL A 410 -24.88 -2.96 0.63
CA VAL A 410 -25.74 -2.48 1.65
C VAL A 410 -26.51 -3.74 1.96
N ALA A 411 -26.41 -4.25 3.20
CA ALA A 411 -27.52 -4.96 3.76
C ALA A 411 -28.68 -3.97 3.71
N SER A 412 -29.01 -3.52 2.53
CA SER A 412 -30.28 -2.96 2.26
C SER A 412 -31.16 -4.19 2.49
N LEU A 413 -31.76 -4.20 3.63
CA LEU A 413 -33.18 -4.30 3.55
C LEU A 413 -33.54 -3.51 2.30
N ASN A 414 -33.45 -4.15 1.10
CA ASN A 414 -34.19 -3.63 -0.03
C ASN A 414 -35.51 -3.29 0.58
N PRO A 415 -35.83 -1.99 0.76
CA PRO A 415 -37.05 -1.66 1.46
C PRO A 415 -38.05 -2.54 0.78
N LEU A 416 -38.67 -3.43 1.54
CA LEU A 416 -39.65 -4.36 0.95
C LEU A 416 -40.42 -3.47 0.02
N PRO A 417 -40.35 -3.64 -1.30
CA PRO A 417 -40.93 -2.67 -2.20
C PRO A 417 -42.37 -2.61 -1.79
N THR A 418 -42.74 -1.56 -1.12
CA THR A 418 -44.06 -1.40 -0.50
C THR A 418 -45.17 -1.54 -1.51
N ASN A 419 -44.80 -1.63 -2.81
CA ASN A 419 -45.68 -1.84 -3.92
C ASN A 419 -45.13 -2.74 -5.05
N ALA A 420 -43.89 -3.24 -4.99
CA ALA A 420 -43.34 -4.10 -6.08
C ALA A 420 -44.01 -5.49 -6.13
N ASN A 421 -44.68 -5.89 -5.07
CA ASN A 421 -45.49 -7.10 -5.06
C ASN A 421 -46.90 -6.89 -5.57
N LYS A 422 -47.33 -5.65 -5.85
CA LYS A 422 -48.52 -5.43 -6.65
C LYS A 422 -48.14 -5.63 -8.11
N GLY A 423 -48.60 -6.73 -8.68
CA GLY A 423 -48.58 -6.90 -10.13
C GLY A 423 -49.18 -5.65 -10.79
N PRO A 424 -48.83 -5.38 -12.05
CA PRO A 424 -49.36 -4.23 -12.76
C PRO A 424 -50.89 -4.17 -12.64
N LEU A 425 -51.45 -2.94 -12.60
CA LEU A 425 -52.85 -2.75 -12.79
C LEU A 425 -53.17 -3.24 -14.19
N VAL A 426 -53.90 -4.37 -14.30
CA VAL A 426 -54.26 -4.94 -15.61
C VAL A 426 -55.64 -4.47 -15.99
N VAL A 427 -55.73 -3.79 -17.15
CA VAL A 427 -56.99 -3.34 -17.77
C VAL A 427 -57.20 -4.18 -19.04
N LYS A 428 -58.32 -4.90 -19.08
CA LYS A 428 -58.73 -5.62 -20.32
C LYS A 428 -59.35 -4.63 -21.28
N LEU A 429 -58.86 -4.64 -22.54
CA LEU A 429 -59.33 -3.80 -23.61
C LEU A 429 -60.25 -4.60 -24.54
N ASN A 430 -61.10 -3.87 -25.29
CA ASN A 430 -61.93 -4.52 -26.29
C ASN A 430 -61.08 -5.27 -27.35
N GLY A 431 -61.54 -6.45 -27.78
CA GLY A 431 -60.82 -7.25 -28.77
C GLY A 431 -59.79 -8.23 -28.22
N GLY A 432 -59.76 -8.48 -26.89
CA GLY A 432 -58.89 -9.46 -26.26
C GLY A 432 -57.46 -8.95 -25.93
N SER A 433 -57.22 -7.69 -26.13
CA SER A 433 -55.97 -7.05 -25.72
C SER A 433 -56.01 -6.68 -24.24
N GLU A 434 -54.82 -6.64 -23.61
CA GLU A 434 -54.66 -6.27 -22.20
C GLU A 434 -53.60 -5.17 -22.06
N PHE A 435 -53.85 -4.20 -21.19
CA PHE A 435 -52.88 -3.16 -20.80
C PHE A 435 -52.57 -3.32 -19.32
N ALA A 436 -51.28 -3.35 -18.99
CA ALA A 436 -50.82 -3.43 -17.63
C ALA A 436 -49.91 -2.24 -17.33
N TYR A 437 -50.17 -1.57 -16.22
CA TYR A 437 -49.40 -0.41 -15.80
C TYR A 437 -49.01 -0.52 -14.33
N TRP A 438 -47.79 -0.11 -14.03
CA TRP A 438 -47.24 -0.07 -12.68
C TRP A 438 -46.36 1.16 -12.52
N GLN A 439 -46.45 1.83 -11.36
CA GLN A 439 -45.63 2.96 -11.01
C GLN A 439 -45.31 2.93 -9.52
N GLN A 440 -44.09 3.26 -9.17
CA GLN A 440 -43.62 3.38 -7.79
C GLN A 440 -42.60 4.49 -7.66
N THR A 441 -42.62 5.20 -6.53
CA THR A 441 -41.52 6.06 -6.06
C THR A 441 -40.77 5.26 -5.00
N LEU A 442 -39.48 5.05 -5.22
CA LEU A 442 -38.62 4.45 -4.20
C LEU A 442 -37.96 5.61 -3.42
N ASP A 443 -38.23 5.67 -2.13
CA ASP A 443 -37.41 6.43 -1.21
C ASP A 443 -36.16 5.58 -0.93
N LEU A 444 -35.06 5.93 -1.56
CA LEU A 444 -33.79 5.29 -1.24
C LEU A 444 -33.37 5.81 0.12
N SER A 445 -33.24 4.88 1.09
CA SER A 445 -32.66 5.22 2.39
C SER A 445 -31.33 5.92 2.22
N PRO A 446 -30.95 6.83 3.14
CA PRO A 446 -29.73 7.62 2.99
C PRO A 446 -28.54 6.68 2.80
N THR A 447 -28.01 6.66 1.59
CA THR A 447 -26.70 6.10 1.34
C THR A 447 -25.69 7.14 1.78
N THR A 448 -24.94 6.86 2.82
CA THR A 448 -23.71 7.60 3.09
C THR A 448 -22.80 7.38 1.89
N ASP A 449 -22.52 8.45 1.15
CA ASP A 449 -21.50 8.40 0.12
C ASP A 449 -20.13 8.07 0.74
N VAL A 450 -19.17 7.76 -0.10
CA VAL A 450 -17.78 7.47 0.33
C VAL A 450 -17.17 8.64 1.12
N PHE A 451 -17.78 9.82 1.08
CA PHE A 451 -17.36 11.05 1.75
C PHE A 451 -18.19 11.39 3.00
N GLY A 452 -19.16 10.53 3.39
CA GLY A 452 -19.92 10.71 4.63
C GLY A 452 -21.09 11.69 4.54
N SER A 453 -21.52 12.11 3.36
CA SER A 453 -22.72 12.93 3.19
C SER A 453 -23.96 12.03 3.05
N ASN A 454 -24.99 12.32 3.87
CA ASN A 454 -26.30 11.68 3.76
C ASN A 454 -27.09 12.33 2.61
N GLN A 455 -27.30 11.59 1.54
CA GLN A 455 -28.13 12.04 0.43
C GLN A 455 -29.38 11.18 0.31
N TYR A 456 -30.52 11.83 0.22
CA TYR A 456 -31.79 11.18 -0.05
C TYR A 456 -32.05 11.28 -1.55
N ALA A 457 -32.14 10.15 -2.23
CA ALA A 457 -32.53 10.10 -3.63
C ALA A 457 -33.91 9.44 -3.74
N GLN A 458 -34.84 10.10 -4.40
CA GLN A 458 -36.10 9.49 -4.83
C GLN A 458 -35.94 9.03 -6.26
N GLN A 459 -36.15 7.74 -6.51
CA GLN A 459 -36.14 7.18 -7.86
C GLN A 459 -37.57 6.82 -8.27
N GLN A 460 -38.06 7.44 -9.33
CA GLN A 460 -39.32 7.04 -9.94
C GLN A 460 -39.09 5.81 -10.81
N GLN A 461 -39.93 4.80 -10.62
CA GLN A 461 -39.94 3.59 -11.42
C GLN A 461 -41.35 3.43 -12.02
N GLY A 462 -41.42 3.07 -13.29
CA GLY A 462 -42.65 2.84 -13.97
C GLY A 462 -42.51 1.82 -15.09
N PHE A 463 -43.57 1.09 -15.33
CA PHE A 463 -43.62 0.07 -16.32
C PHE A 463 -45.00 0.00 -16.94
N ALA A 464 -45.06 -0.09 -18.27
CA ALA A 464 -46.28 -0.31 -19.02
C ALA A 464 -46.11 -1.51 -19.97
N MET A 465 -47.11 -2.35 -20.05
CA MET A 465 -47.14 -3.50 -20.94
C MET A 465 -48.48 -3.55 -21.66
N MET A 466 -48.43 -3.84 -22.94
CA MET A 466 -49.60 -4.07 -23.77
C MET A 466 -49.50 -5.47 -24.39
N ARG A 467 -50.51 -6.27 -24.24
CA ARG A 467 -50.67 -7.55 -24.92
C ARG A 467 -51.75 -7.44 -25.97
N LEU A 468 -51.42 -7.75 -27.20
CA LEU A 468 -52.32 -7.75 -28.32
C LEU A 468 -53.09 -9.07 -28.42
N ALA A 469 -54.19 -9.10 -29.20
CA ALA A 469 -55.03 -10.27 -29.36
C ALA A 469 -54.31 -11.47 -30.04
N ASP A 470 -53.28 -11.20 -30.84
CA ASP A 470 -52.44 -12.23 -31.48
C ASP A 470 -51.39 -12.82 -30.51
N GLY A 471 -51.32 -12.34 -29.26
CA GLY A 471 -50.35 -12.75 -28.26
C GLY A 471 -49.05 -11.99 -28.31
N THR A 472 -48.88 -11.02 -29.21
CA THR A 472 -47.73 -10.11 -29.20
C THR A 472 -47.75 -9.26 -27.91
N GLN A 473 -46.60 -9.15 -27.24
CA GLN A 473 -46.43 -8.37 -26.03
C GLN A 473 -45.44 -7.24 -26.28
N LEU A 474 -45.83 -6.02 -25.94
CA LEU A 474 -44.98 -4.82 -25.96
C LEU A 474 -44.85 -4.30 -24.55
N SER A 475 -43.65 -3.96 -24.14
CA SER A 475 -43.45 -3.32 -22.84
C SER A 475 -42.38 -2.23 -22.88
N ALA A 476 -42.57 -1.23 -22.06
CA ALA A 476 -41.61 -0.12 -21.85
C ALA A 476 -41.65 0.34 -20.39
N GLY A 477 -40.51 0.84 -19.88
CA GLY A 477 -40.42 1.28 -18.51
C GLY A 477 -39.19 2.12 -18.22
N LEU A 478 -39.21 2.68 -17.05
CA LEU A 478 -38.11 3.47 -16.46
C LEU A 478 -37.84 2.95 -15.05
N GLY A 479 -36.58 2.66 -14.73
CA GLY A 479 -36.14 2.30 -13.38
C GLY A 479 -36.54 0.91 -12.90
N TYR A 480 -37.42 0.20 -13.61
CA TYR A 480 -37.92 -1.12 -13.23
C TYR A 480 -37.12 -2.26 -13.84
N ALA A 481 -37.15 -3.42 -13.19
CA ALA A 481 -36.36 -4.60 -13.54
C ALA A 481 -36.54 -5.05 -15.01
N PRO A 482 -35.54 -4.85 -15.88
CA PRO A 482 -35.61 -5.28 -17.27
C PRO A 482 -35.86 -6.80 -17.42
N GLN A 483 -35.45 -7.59 -16.43
CA GLN A 483 -35.65 -9.02 -16.38
C GLN A 483 -37.14 -9.42 -16.34
N TYR A 484 -37.97 -8.68 -15.58
CA TYR A 484 -39.41 -8.94 -15.54
C TYR A 484 -40.03 -8.83 -16.94
N ALA A 485 -39.72 -7.75 -17.66
CA ALA A 485 -40.23 -7.52 -19.00
C ALA A 485 -39.77 -8.60 -19.97
N HIS A 486 -38.49 -8.96 -19.92
CA HIS A 486 -37.91 -10.01 -20.78
C HIS A 486 -38.52 -11.38 -20.49
N GLN A 487 -38.60 -11.79 -19.24
CA GLN A 487 -39.15 -13.09 -18.83
C GLN A 487 -40.68 -13.17 -19.10
N SER A 488 -41.40 -12.04 -18.90
CA SER A 488 -42.81 -11.95 -19.27
C SER A 488 -43.02 -12.12 -20.78
N ALA A 489 -42.18 -11.49 -21.60
CA ALA A 489 -42.23 -11.61 -23.06
C ALA A 489 -41.86 -13.03 -23.52
N LEU A 490 -40.89 -13.67 -22.89
CA LEU A 490 -40.37 -14.99 -23.25
C LEU A 490 -41.30 -16.12 -22.83
N PHE A 491 -41.87 -16.06 -21.63
CA PHE A 491 -42.73 -17.14 -21.09
C PHE A 491 -44.23 -16.89 -21.26
N ASP A 492 -44.63 -15.63 -21.53
CA ASP A 492 -46.02 -15.21 -21.64
C ASP A 492 -46.84 -15.45 -20.35
N ARG A 493 -46.14 -15.36 -19.19
CA ARG A 493 -46.73 -15.66 -17.89
C ARG A 493 -46.19 -14.71 -16.81
N HIS A 494 -47.11 -14.04 -16.12
CA HIS A 494 -46.76 -13.09 -15.06
C HIS A 494 -46.19 -13.77 -13.82
N ASP A 495 -46.64 -15.01 -13.50
CA ASP A 495 -46.13 -15.77 -12.37
C ASP A 495 -44.64 -16.16 -12.54
N VAL A 496 -44.27 -16.60 -13.74
CA VAL A 496 -42.88 -16.87 -14.11
C VAL A 496 -42.05 -15.61 -14.01
N ALA A 497 -42.49 -14.50 -14.62
CA ALA A 497 -41.81 -13.23 -14.59
C ALA A 497 -41.66 -12.69 -13.18
N ARG A 498 -42.66 -12.87 -12.32
CA ARG A 498 -42.61 -12.46 -10.89
C ARG A 498 -41.61 -13.29 -10.09
N LEU A 499 -41.64 -14.61 -10.19
CA LEU A 499 -40.69 -15.48 -9.51
C LEU A 499 -39.24 -15.24 -10.00
N SER A 500 -39.08 -14.89 -11.29
CA SER A 500 -37.75 -14.54 -11.84
C SER A 500 -37.15 -13.29 -11.22
N LEU A 501 -37.96 -12.35 -10.73
CA LEU A 501 -37.44 -11.17 -9.99
C LEU A 501 -36.68 -11.54 -8.72
N ASP A 502 -37.12 -12.60 -8.04
CA ASP A 502 -36.41 -13.08 -6.83
C ASP A 502 -35.04 -13.71 -7.19
N LEU A 503 -34.87 -14.08 -8.47
CA LEU A 503 -33.65 -14.67 -9.01
C LEU A 503 -32.80 -13.68 -9.82
N ASN A 504 -33.17 -12.41 -9.89
CA ASN A 504 -32.63 -11.40 -10.82
C ASN A 504 -31.12 -11.13 -10.74
N SER A 505 -30.44 -11.58 -9.70
CA SER A 505 -28.99 -11.43 -9.57
C SER A 505 -28.18 -12.59 -10.13
N THR A 506 -28.86 -13.57 -10.78
CA THR A 506 -28.18 -14.76 -11.34
C THR A 506 -27.53 -14.49 -12.70
N ASP A 507 -27.86 -13.39 -13.36
CA ASP A 507 -27.43 -13.08 -14.73
C ASP A 507 -26.97 -11.61 -14.89
N LEU A 508 -26.56 -11.24 -16.12
CA LEU A 508 -26.19 -9.87 -16.48
C LEU A 508 -27.35 -8.87 -16.42
N HIS A 509 -28.61 -9.33 -16.30
CA HIS A 509 -29.74 -8.40 -16.15
C HIS A 509 -29.65 -7.57 -14.88
N SER A 510 -29.00 -8.08 -13.85
CA SER A 510 -28.78 -7.36 -12.60
C SER A 510 -27.81 -6.18 -12.70
N LEU A 511 -27.01 -6.08 -13.78
CA LEU A 511 -25.94 -5.11 -13.92
C LEU A 511 -26.35 -3.82 -14.66
N ALA A 512 -27.47 -3.82 -15.41
CA ALA A 512 -27.96 -2.65 -16.15
C ALA A 512 -29.40 -2.34 -15.76
N GLN A 513 -29.56 -1.70 -14.61
CA GLN A 513 -30.85 -1.32 -14.03
C GLN A 513 -30.98 0.21 -13.85
N GLY A 514 -32.20 0.65 -13.62
CA GLY A 514 -32.47 2.03 -13.22
C GLY A 514 -32.74 3.02 -14.36
N GLY A 515 -32.50 2.64 -15.63
CA GLY A 515 -32.76 3.48 -16.80
C GLY A 515 -33.99 3.07 -17.61
N LEU A 516 -34.01 3.50 -18.86
CA LEU A 516 -35.03 3.13 -19.83
C LEU A 516 -34.93 1.66 -20.20
N MET A 517 -36.05 1.03 -20.41
CA MET A 517 -36.15 -0.31 -21.00
C MET A 517 -37.30 -0.43 -22.00
N ALA A 518 -37.12 -1.30 -22.97
CA ALA A 518 -38.18 -1.75 -23.91
C ALA A 518 -38.03 -3.23 -24.15
N SER A 519 -39.16 -3.90 -24.37
CA SER A 519 -39.18 -5.33 -24.71
C SER A 519 -40.35 -5.66 -25.63
N VAL A 520 -40.12 -6.60 -26.51
CA VAL A 520 -41.17 -7.18 -27.38
C VAL A 520 -41.11 -8.69 -27.28
N GLY A 521 -42.28 -9.32 -27.11
CA GLY A 521 -42.51 -10.76 -27.17
C GLY A 521 -43.38 -11.10 -28.32
N LEU A 522 -42.89 -11.97 -29.21
CA LEU A 522 -43.58 -12.41 -30.43
C LEU A 522 -43.97 -13.88 -30.28
N PRO A 523 -45.25 -14.23 -30.42
CA PRO A 523 -45.67 -15.61 -30.56
C PRO A 523 -45.21 -16.16 -31.91
N LEU A 524 -44.73 -17.39 -31.90
CA LEU A 524 -44.35 -18.16 -33.09
C LEU A 524 -45.28 -19.35 -33.24
N SER A 525 -45.19 -20.04 -34.38
CA SER A 525 -45.95 -21.27 -34.62
C SER A 525 -45.57 -22.37 -33.60
N GLY A 526 -46.54 -23.24 -33.26
CA GLY A 526 -46.28 -24.35 -32.32
C GLY A 526 -46.24 -23.99 -30.85
N GLY A 527 -46.61 -22.76 -30.48
CA GLY A 527 -46.57 -22.29 -29.09
C GLY A 527 -45.24 -21.76 -28.65
N ASP A 528 -44.30 -21.57 -29.54
CA ASP A 528 -42.98 -20.97 -29.29
C ASP A 528 -43.05 -19.45 -29.15
N ARG A 529 -42.04 -18.86 -28.60
CA ARG A 529 -41.93 -17.39 -28.47
C ARG A 529 -40.51 -16.88 -28.69
N LEU A 530 -40.43 -15.69 -29.27
CA LEU A 530 -39.21 -14.90 -29.38
C LEU A 530 -39.37 -13.65 -28.53
N ALA A 531 -38.36 -13.33 -27.70
CA ALA A 531 -38.32 -12.11 -26.91
C ALA A 531 -37.10 -11.28 -27.30
N LEU A 532 -37.30 -9.97 -27.51
CA LEU A 532 -36.25 -8.98 -27.71
C LEU A 532 -36.38 -7.95 -26.62
N SER A 533 -35.31 -7.62 -25.96
CA SER A 533 -35.31 -6.62 -24.90
C SER A 533 -34.08 -5.77 -24.97
N TRP A 534 -34.25 -4.49 -24.73
CA TRP A 534 -33.21 -3.49 -24.58
C TRP A 534 -33.36 -2.77 -23.26
N SER A 535 -32.26 -2.48 -22.60
CA SER A 535 -32.24 -1.58 -21.43
C SER A 535 -30.94 -0.82 -21.34
N ALA A 536 -31.00 0.36 -20.70
CA ALA A 536 -29.85 1.18 -20.38
C ALA A 536 -29.84 1.50 -18.87
N THR A 537 -28.69 1.84 -18.33
CA THR A 537 -28.61 2.46 -16.99
C THR A 537 -29.25 3.85 -17.06
N GLY A 538 -29.93 4.26 -15.98
CA GLY A 538 -30.51 5.60 -15.89
C GLY A 538 -29.47 6.70 -16.11
N GLU A 539 -29.94 7.86 -16.57
CA GLU A 539 -29.13 9.09 -16.53
C GLU A 539 -28.62 9.25 -15.09
N PRO A 540 -27.33 9.47 -14.94
CA PRO A 540 -26.77 9.62 -13.64
C PRO A 540 -27.45 10.81 -12.92
N ASN A 541 -28.01 10.60 -11.73
CA ASN A 541 -28.31 11.71 -10.83
C ASN A 541 -26.98 12.44 -10.59
N PRO A 542 -26.84 13.77 -10.86
CA PRO A 542 -25.59 14.48 -10.69
C PRO A 542 -24.95 14.31 -9.30
N LEU A 543 -25.73 13.90 -8.31
CA LEU A 543 -25.30 13.64 -6.94
C LEU A 543 -24.83 12.19 -6.70
N LEU A 544 -25.25 11.25 -7.57
CA LEU A 544 -24.83 9.83 -7.54
C LEU A 544 -23.87 9.48 -8.69
N THR A 545 -23.67 10.39 -9.64
CA THR A 545 -23.10 10.17 -10.97
C THR A 545 -21.61 9.99 -11.06
N ALA A 546 -20.89 10.31 -10.03
CA ALA A 546 -19.45 10.05 -10.06
C ALA A 546 -19.12 8.55 -10.10
N MET A 547 -20.11 7.64 -9.95
CA MET A 547 -19.85 6.25 -9.60
C MET A 547 -20.75 5.19 -10.28
N MET A 548 -21.55 5.52 -11.29
CA MET A 548 -22.29 4.49 -12.05
C MET A 548 -21.74 4.38 -13.47
N ALA A 549 -21.28 3.20 -13.85
CA ALA A 549 -20.94 2.92 -15.25
C ALA A 549 -22.21 3.07 -16.10
N GLN A 550 -22.14 3.83 -17.18
CA GLN A 550 -23.20 3.80 -18.19
C GLN A 550 -23.16 2.45 -18.87
N ALA A 551 -24.27 1.75 -18.89
CA ALA A 551 -24.38 0.45 -19.53
C ALA A 551 -25.58 0.37 -20.46
N ASN A 552 -25.39 -0.30 -21.58
CA ASN A 552 -26.45 -0.65 -22.53
C ASN A 552 -26.49 -2.16 -22.71
N LYS A 553 -27.68 -2.72 -22.64
CA LYS A 553 -27.93 -4.16 -22.75
C LYS A 553 -28.93 -4.49 -23.83
N LEU A 554 -28.62 -5.49 -24.62
CA LEU A 554 -29.54 -6.12 -25.59
C LEU A 554 -29.66 -7.59 -25.24
N SER A 555 -30.90 -8.11 -25.19
CA SER A 555 -31.18 -9.52 -24.94
C SER A 555 -32.09 -10.07 -26.02
N VAL A 556 -31.80 -11.27 -26.49
CA VAL A 556 -32.61 -12.05 -27.45
C VAL A 556 -32.90 -13.40 -26.84
N GLY A 557 -34.15 -13.72 -26.63
CA GLY A 557 -34.60 -14.96 -26.00
C GLY A 557 -35.54 -15.76 -26.92
N TYR A 558 -35.36 -17.07 -26.88
CA TYR A 558 -36.29 -18.02 -27.53
C TYR A 558 -36.78 -19.00 -26.47
N SER A 559 -38.09 -19.32 -26.50
CA SER A 559 -38.66 -20.35 -25.63
C SER A 559 -39.55 -21.31 -26.41
N HIS A 560 -39.48 -22.59 -26.01
CA HIS A 560 -40.26 -23.69 -26.57
C HIS A 560 -41.16 -24.33 -25.50
N GLY A 561 -42.40 -24.55 -25.82
CA GLY A 561 -43.36 -25.22 -24.97
C GLY A 561 -43.41 -26.73 -25.26
N PHE A 562 -42.74 -27.55 -24.46
CA PHE A 562 -42.72 -29.02 -24.59
C PHE A 562 -44.05 -29.63 -24.17
N SER A 563 -44.78 -28.98 -23.29
CA SER A 563 -46.13 -29.34 -22.85
C SER A 563 -46.85 -28.13 -22.28
N PRO A 564 -48.15 -28.21 -21.97
CA PRO A 564 -48.85 -27.13 -21.25
C PRO A 564 -48.22 -26.80 -19.88
N ALA A 565 -47.51 -27.76 -19.30
CA ALA A 565 -46.85 -27.60 -17.99
C ALA A 565 -45.38 -27.19 -18.08
N LEU A 566 -44.65 -27.59 -19.13
CA LEU A 566 -43.19 -27.37 -19.25
C LEU A 566 -42.86 -26.44 -20.42
N ARG A 567 -42.20 -25.32 -20.10
CA ARG A 567 -41.59 -24.44 -21.08
C ARG A 567 -40.12 -24.21 -20.73
N MET A 568 -39.25 -24.27 -21.72
CA MET A 568 -37.83 -23.97 -21.56
C MET A 568 -37.44 -22.84 -22.51
N GLY A 569 -36.52 -22.01 -22.06
CA GLY A 569 -36.02 -20.86 -22.81
C GLY A 569 -34.50 -20.75 -22.75
N VAL A 570 -33.93 -20.14 -23.79
CA VAL A 570 -32.56 -19.71 -23.85
C VAL A 570 -32.53 -18.24 -24.21
N THR A 571 -31.73 -17.46 -23.50
CA THR A 571 -31.52 -16.03 -23.75
C THR A 571 -30.04 -15.76 -23.97
N TYR A 572 -29.73 -15.08 -25.08
CA TYR A 572 -28.43 -14.45 -25.28
C TYR A 572 -28.51 -12.97 -24.89
N THR A 573 -27.54 -12.50 -24.10
CA THR A 573 -27.45 -11.11 -23.64
C THR A 573 -26.09 -10.55 -24.01
N SER A 574 -26.07 -9.33 -24.59
CA SER A 574 -24.88 -8.51 -24.78
C SER A 574 -25.01 -7.24 -23.94
N LEU A 575 -24.00 -6.98 -23.11
CA LEU A 575 -23.92 -5.82 -22.22
C LEU A 575 -22.64 -5.04 -22.54
N ASN A 576 -22.79 -3.74 -22.81
CA ASN A 576 -21.67 -2.82 -22.98
C ASN A 576 -21.63 -1.85 -21.79
N GLU A 577 -20.50 -1.78 -21.11
CA GLU A 577 -20.28 -0.92 -19.94
C GLU A 577 -19.20 0.12 -20.25
N GLN A 578 -19.49 1.40 -19.98
CA GLN A 578 -18.53 2.48 -20.10
C GLN A 578 -17.88 2.72 -18.73
N GLN A 579 -16.54 2.76 -18.68
CA GLN A 579 -15.78 2.94 -17.44
C GLN A 579 -16.14 1.92 -16.35
N GLY A 580 -16.44 0.71 -16.77
CA GLY A 580 -16.83 -0.38 -15.89
C GLY A 580 -16.61 -1.74 -16.53
N PHE A 581 -16.72 -2.79 -15.72
CA PHE A 581 -16.75 -4.20 -16.15
C PHE A 581 -17.46 -5.03 -15.10
N MET A 582 -18.30 -5.94 -15.53
CA MET A 582 -19.08 -6.82 -14.65
C MET A 582 -19.86 -6.07 -13.56
N GLY A 583 -20.37 -4.87 -13.86
CA GLY A 583 -21.04 -3.99 -12.88
C GLY A 583 -20.13 -3.21 -11.93
N SER A 584 -18.82 -3.33 -12.09
CA SER A 584 -17.83 -2.52 -11.38
C SER A 584 -17.68 -1.16 -12.05
N VAL A 585 -17.23 -0.15 -11.28
CA VAL A 585 -17.02 1.22 -11.78
C VAL A 585 -15.61 1.67 -11.45
N PHE A 586 -14.94 2.34 -12.38
CA PHE A 586 -13.62 2.89 -12.15
C PHE A 586 -13.49 4.35 -12.60
N SER A 587 -12.63 5.09 -11.91
CA SER A 587 -12.24 6.44 -12.30
C SER A 587 -11.05 6.39 -13.25
N GLN A 588 -11.19 6.97 -14.44
CA GLN A 588 -10.10 7.09 -15.41
C GLN A 588 -8.98 8.03 -14.93
N GLN A 589 -9.28 8.94 -14.00
CA GLN A 589 -8.31 9.88 -13.44
C GLN A 589 -7.52 9.29 -12.27
N SER A 590 -7.87 8.07 -11.80
CA SER A 590 -7.16 7.44 -10.71
C SER A 590 -5.78 6.94 -11.14
N MET A 591 -4.87 6.82 -10.17
CA MET A 591 -3.56 6.23 -10.39
C MET A 591 -3.60 4.74 -10.80
N LEU A 592 -4.75 4.06 -10.65
CA LEU A 592 -4.92 2.69 -11.15
C LEU A 592 -4.80 2.62 -12.67
N GLY A 593 -5.15 3.70 -13.37
CA GLY A 593 -4.98 3.85 -14.81
C GLY A 593 -5.90 2.97 -15.67
N LEU A 594 -7.02 2.48 -15.09
CA LEU A 594 -8.05 1.73 -15.82
C LEU A 594 -8.69 2.61 -16.91
N GLN A 595 -8.87 2.06 -18.10
CA GLN A 595 -9.35 2.77 -19.28
C GLN A 595 -10.25 1.89 -20.13
N GLY A 596 -11.11 2.54 -20.93
CA GLY A 596 -11.91 1.89 -21.95
C GLY A 596 -13.27 1.41 -21.45
N ASN A 597 -13.93 0.67 -22.31
CA ASN A 597 -15.25 0.05 -22.11
C ASN A 597 -15.07 -1.45 -22.09
N SER A 598 -15.98 -2.16 -21.45
CA SER A 598 -16.04 -3.62 -21.51
C SER A 598 -17.30 -4.10 -22.23
N GLN A 599 -17.19 -5.22 -22.88
CA GLN A 599 -18.31 -5.95 -23.44
C GLN A 599 -18.44 -7.29 -22.73
N SER A 600 -19.65 -7.57 -22.23
CA SER A 600 -20.02 -8.85 -21.64
C SER A 600 -21.05 -9.55 -22.49
N GLN A 601 -20.90 -10.85 -22.64
CA GLN A 601 -21.85 -11.72 -23.32
C GLN A 601 -22.30 -12.82 -22.37
N ALA A 602 -23.58 -13.17 -22.36
CA ALA A 602 -24.09 -14.23 -21.52
C ALA A 602 -25.09 -15.11 -22.26
N LEU A 603 -25.15 -16.37 -21.84
CA LEU A 603 -26.21 -17.29 -22.13
C LEU A 603 -26.91 -17.64 -20.82
N GLU A 604 -28.25 -17.48 -20.83
CA GLU A 604 -29.12 -17.90 -19.74
C GLU A 604 -30.02 -19.02 -20.23
N PHE A 605 -30.12 -20.09 -19.47
CA PHE A 605 -31.07 -21.15 -19.62
C PHE A 605 -32.12 -21.04 -18.54
N SER A 606 -33.39 -21.00 -18.91
CA SER A 606 -34.50 -20.91 -17.96
C SER A 606 -35.55 -22.03 -18.27
N SER A 607 -36.13 -22.58 -17.21
CA SER A 607 -37.13 -23.63 -17.31
C SER A 607 -38.24 -23.37 -16.30
N SER A 608 -39.48 -23.29 -16.78
CA SER A 608 -40.69 -23.20 -15.95
C SER A 608 -41.50 -24.46 -16.04
N TYR A 609 -41.85 -25.05 -14.90
CA TYR A 609 -42.66 -26.25 -14.80
C TYR A 609 -43.83 -26.06 -13.83
N HIS A 610 -45.03 -26.15 -14.35
CA HIS A 610 -46.28 -26.06 -13.57
C HIS A 610 -46.65 -27.44 -13.05
N LEU A 611 -46.42 -27.70 -11.77
CA LEU A 611 -46.84 -28.93 -11.09
C LEU A 611 -48.37 -29.05 -10.98
N SER A 612 -49.06 -27.90 -10.89
CA SER A 612 -50.51 -27.76 -10.91
C SER A 612 -50.89 -26.35 -11.36
N GLN A 613 -52.20 -26.04 -11.36
CA GLN A 613 -52.69 -24.67 -11.64
C GLN A 613 -52.17 -23.63 -10.61
N HIS A 614 -51.78 -24.09 -9.42
CA HIS A 614 -51.32 -23.22 -8.30
C HIS A 614 -49.82 -23.31 -8.02
N GLN A 615 -49.14 -24.31 -8.58
CA GLN A 615 -47.73 -24.55 -8.23
C GLN A 615 -46.81 -24.41 -9.44
N LEU A 616 -45.76 -23.60 -9.28
CA LEU A 616 -44.76 -23.31 -10.29
C LEU A 616 -43.36 -23.61 -9.75
N LEU A 617 -42.54 -24.31 -10.52
CA LEU A 617 -41.10 -24.39 -10.38
C LEU A 617 -40.45 -23.57 -11.47
N LEU A 618 -39.43 -22.77 -11.09
CA LEU A 618 -38.58 -22.01 -12.01
C LEU A 618 -37.14 -22.34 -11.73
N ALA A 619 -36.36 -22.69 -12.75
CA ALA A 619 -34.93 -22.85 -12.68
C ALA A 619 -34.27 -21.93 -13.71
N GLN A 620 -33.21 -21.27 -13.30
CA GLN A 620 -32.39 -20.41 -14.14
C GLN A 620 -30.91 -20.74 -13.94
N PHE A 621 -30.13 -20.72 -15.01
CA PHE A 621 -28.68 -20.87 -14.98
C PHE A 621 -28.06 -19.98 -16.03
N SER A 622 -27.06 -19.21 -15.66
CA SER A 622 -26.36 -18.29 -16.57
C SER A 622 -24.84 -18.47 -16.54
N VAL A 623 -24.26 -18.34 -17.71
CA VAL A 623 -22.81 -18.23 -17.89
C VAL A 623 -22.50 -16.97 -18.68
N SER A 624 -21.44 -16.28 -18.31
CA SER A 624 -21.04 -15.07 -19.02
C SER A 624 -19.52 -15.00 -19.23
N ALA A 625 -19.14 -14.32 -20.31
CA ALA A 625 -17.78 -13.93 -20.63
C ALA A 625 -17.74 -12.42 -20.79
N THR A 626 -16.73 -11.79 -20.22
CA THR A 626 -16.47 -10.34 -20.31
C THR A 626 -15.09 -10.12 -20.87
N ASP A 627 -14.96 -9.19 -21.82
CA ASP A 627 -13.68 -8.81 -22.39
C ASP A 627 -12.75 -8.19 -21.34
N GLY A 628 -11.45 -8.29 -21.57
CA GLY A 628 -10.47 -7.65 -20.74
C GLY A 628 -10.55 -6.13 -20.83
N VAL A 629 -10.17 -5.44 -19.76
CA VAL A 629 -10.09 -3.97 -19.66
C VAL A 629 -8.64 -3.55 -19.65
N SER A 630 -8.29 -2.53 -20.45
CA SER A 630 -6.94 -1.99 -20.48
C SER A 630 -6.65 -1.10 -19.26
N ALA A 631 -5.38 -1.04 -18.86
CA ALA A 631 -4.90 -0.11 -17.85
C ALA A 631 -3.44 0.23 -18.12
N ASN A 632 -3.01 1.43 -17.71
CA ASN A 632 -1.64 1.90 -17.88
C ASN A 632 -1.13 2.72 -16.69
N GLY A 633 -1.67 2.46 -15.50
CA GLY A 633 -1.25 3.08 -14.24
C GLY A 633 -0.57 2.08 -13.31
N LEU A 634 -1.06 1.97 -12.07
CA LEU A 634 -0.64 0.90 -11.15
C LEU A 634 -1.22 -0.46 -11.54
N LEU A 635 -2.24 -0.49 -12.39
CA LEU A 635 -2.73 -1.69 -13.04
C LEU A 635 -2.29 -1.70 -14.51
N THR A 636 -2.15 -2.90 -15.08
CA THR A 636 -1.78 -3.09 -16.51
C THR A 636 -2.90 -3.71 -17.33
N GLY A 637 -4.08 -3.84 -16.74
CA GLY A 637 -5.29 -4.35 -17.37
C GLY A 637 -5.84 -5.60 -16.70
N ALA A 638 -7.12 -5.88 -16.99
CA ALA A 638 -7.77 -7.12 -16.61
C ALA A 638 -7.76 -8.09 -17.80
N SER A 639 -7.59 -9.39 -17.52
CA SER A 639 -7.80 -10.45 -18.53
C SER A 639 -9.27 -10.58 -18.85
N GLY A 640 -9.63 -11.35 -19.88
CA GLY A 640 -10.99 -11.85 -20.07
C GLY A 640 -11.48 -12.56 -18.81
N MET A 641 -12.76 -12.35 -18.47
CA MET A 641 -13.38 -12.82 -17.24
C MET A 641 -14.56 -13.74 -17.58
N HIS A 642 -14.76 -14.76 -16.74
CA HIS A 642 -15.92 -15.64 -16.84
C HIS A 642 -16.68 -15.62 -15.52
N ALA A 643 -18.01 -15.60 -15.59
CA ALA A 643 -18.85 -15.66 -14.41
C ALA A 643 -20.03 -16.61 -14.62
N GLN A 644 -20.63 -17.07 -13.53
CA GLN A 644 -21.81 -17.92 -13.53
C GLN A 644 -22.74 -17.57 -12.39
N GLY A 645 -24.04 -17.80 -12.61
CA GLY A 645 -25.09 -17.68 -11.62
C GLY A 645 -26.15 -18.76 -11.81
N PHE A 646 -26.88 -19.10 -10.77
CA PHE A 646 -28.03 -19.98 -10.85
C PHE A 646 -29.10 -19.61 -9.83
N GLY A 647 -30.34 -20.00 -10.13
CA GLY A 647 -31.46 -19.82 -9.23
C GLY A 647 -32.51 -20.92 -9.40
N LEU A 648 -33.10 -21.29 -8.29
CA LEU A 648 -34.21 -22.21 -8.23
C LEU A 648 -35.31 -21.59 -7.37
N GLY A 649 -36.53 -21.51 -7.92
CA GLY A 649 -37.70 -20.96 -7.23
C GLY A 649 -38.88 -21.91 -7.28
N TRP A 650 -39.61 -21.98 -6.18
CA TRP A 650 -40.90 -22.62 -6.08
C TRP A 650 -41.93 -21.62 -5.60
N MET A 651 -43.13 -21.64 -6.18
CA MET A 651 -44.23 -20.77 -5.82
C MET A 651 -45.51 -21.61 -5.73
N ASN A 652 -46.27 -21.38 -4.67
CA ASN A 652 -47.62 -21.94 -4.52
C ASN A 652 -48.62 -20.81 -4.27
N LYS A 653 -49.66 -20.74 -5.08
CA LYS A 653 -50.77 -19.81 -4.96
C LYS A 653 -51.94 -20.52 -4.31
N GLN A 654 -52.77 -19.82 -3.54
CA GLN A 654 -53.96 -20.37 -2.85
C GLN A 654 -53.62 -21.54 -1.93
N LEU A 655 -52.59 -21.36 -1.08
CA LEU A 655 -52.12 -22.37 -0.15
C LEU A 655 -53.09 -22.52 1.04
N TRP A 656 -53.53 -21.42 1.64
CA TRP A 656 -54.43 -21.36 2.76
C TRP A 656 -55.69 -20.53 2.50
N HIS A 657 -55.58 -19.49 1.66
CA HIS A 657 -56.65 -18.55 1.33
C HIS A 657 -56.65 -18.22 -0.15
N GLU A 658 -57.80 -17.83 -0.69
CA GLU A 658 -57.91 -17.33 -2.05
C GLU A 658 -57.07 -16.04 -2.18
N GLY A 659 -56.16 -16.04 -3.16
CA GLY A 659 -55.28 -14.91 -3.46
C GLY A 659 -53.98 -14.87 -2.64
N ASP A 660 -53.72 -15.81 -1.73
CA ASP A 660 -52.44 -15.91 -1.07
C ASP A 660 -51.38 -16.55 -1.98
N GLN A 661 -50.11 -16.31 -1.65
CA GLN A 661 -48.96 -16.85 -2.36
C GLN A 661 -47.78 -17.07 -1.42
N LEU A 662 -47.19 -18.27 -1.48
CA LEU A 662 -45.96 -18.63 -0.83
C LEU A 662 -44.87 -18.86 -1.88
N SER A 663 -43.69 -18.30 -1.72
CA SER A 663 -42.53 -18.59 -2.55
C SER A 663 -41.30 -18.95 -1.73
N LEU A 664 -40.53 -19.91 -2.26
CA LEU A 664 -39.21 -20.33 -1.78
C LEU A 664 -38.22 -20.17 -2.91
N THR A 665 -37.11 -19.49 -2.67
CA THR A 665 -36.04 -19.39 -3.67
C THR A 665 -34.68 -19.67 -3.06
N VAL A 666 -33.83 -20.31 -3.86
CA VAL A 666 -32.39 -20.49 -3.61
C VAL A 666 -31.66 -19.98 -4.82
N LYS A 667 -30.69 -19.08 -4.61
CA LYS A 667 -29.90 -18.57 -5.72
C LYS A 667 -28.43 -18.37 -5.35
N GLN A 668 -27.57 -18.52 -6.34
CA GLN A 668 -26.23 -17.98 -6.36
C GLN A 668 -26.24 -16.75 -7.26
N PRO A 669 -26.02 -15.55 -6.73
CA PRO A 669 -25.79 -14.37 -7.57
C PRO A 669 -24.62 -14.57 -8.53
N LEU A 670 -24.55 -13.74 -9.57
CA LEU A 670 -23.46 -13.80 -10.54
C LEU A 670 -22.10 -13.74 -9.84
N ARG A 671 -21.27 -14.76 -10.04
CA ARG A 671 -19.98 -14.93 -9.41
C ARG A 671 -18.89 -15.12 -10.45
N LEU A 672 -17.78 -14.37 -10.34
CA LEU A 672 -16.60 -14.57 -11.17
C LEU A 672 -15.97 -15.95 -10.89
N THR A 673 -15.72 -16.71 -11.95
CA THR A 673 -15.09 -18.05 -11.88
C THR A 673 -13.69 -18.06 -12.46
N ALA A 674 -13.37 -17.10 -13.35
CA ALA A 674 -12.04 -16.90 -13.91
C ALA A 674 -11.85 -15.43 -14.24
N GLY A 675 -10.65 -14.93 -14.02
CA GLY A 675 -10.24 -13.55 -14.33
C GLY A 675 -9.07 -13.13 -13.46
N SER A 676 -8.24 -12.24 -14.00
CA SER A 676 -7.08 -11.69 -13.28
C SER A 676 -6.85 -10.24 -13.65
N MET A 677 -6.23 -9.51 -12.73
CA MET A 677 -5.77 -8.13 -12.91
C MET A 677 -4.23 -8.11 -12.91
N GLY A 678 -3.63 -7.43 -13.85
CA GLY A 678 -2.20 -7.15 -13.83
C GLY A 678 -1.92 -6.01 -12.88
N LEU A 679 -1.04 -6.22 -11.89
CA LEU A 679 -0.54 -5.20 -10.97
C LEU A 679 0.88 -4.81 -11.39
N TRP A 680 1.15 -3.53 -11.62
CA TRP A 680 2.47 -2.98 -11.88
C TRP A 680 3.21 -2.82 -10.56
N ALA A 681 3.87 -3.89 -10.13
CA ALA A 681 4.51 -3.95 -8.82
C ALA A 681 5.90 -3.33 -8.84
N ALA A 682 6.13 -2.40 -7.93
CA ALA A 682 7.43 -1.82 -7.66
C ALA A 682 8.23 -2.76 -6.73
N ARG A 683 9.50 -2.93 -7.01
CA ARG A 683 10.48 -3.74 -6.27
C ARG A 683 11.81 -3.02 -6.23
N VAL A 684 12.79 -3.57 -5.52
CA VAL A 684 14.18 -3.12 -5.59
C VAL A 684 15.08 -4.28 -6.03
N ASP A 685 16.11 -3.96 -6.82
CA ASP A 685 17.18 -4.90 -7.14
C ASP A 685 18.20 -5.02 -5.99
N ALA A 686 19.25 -5.81 -6.19
CA ALA A 686 20.30 -6.00 -5.18
C ALA A 686 21.11 -4.72 -4.87
N LEU A 687 21.09 -3.73 -5.74
CA LEU A 687 21.74 -2.43 -5.59
C LEU A 687 20.79 -1.38 -4.99
N GLY A 688 19.52 -1.75 -4.74
CA GLY A 688 18.46 -0.87 -4.23
C GLY A 688 17.78 -0.03 -5.32
N ASN A 689 18.06 -0.24 -6.62
CA ASN A 689 17.38 0.52 -7.67
C ASN A 689 15.93 0.09 -7.82
N PRO A 690 14.99 1.03 -8.06
CA PRO A 690 13.61 0.71 -8.39
C PRO A 690 13.51 -0.14 -9.65
N VAL A 691 12.82 -1.27 -9.56
CA VAL A 691 12.48 -2.12 -10.72
C VAL A 691 10.98 -2.41 -10.68
N TYR A 692 10.38 -2.53 -11.86
CA TYR A 692 8.94 -2.71 -11.98
C TYR A 692 8.62 -3.93 -12.83
N ARG A 693 7.59 -4.66 -12.45
CA ARG A 693 7.09 -5.80 -13.23
C ARG A 693 5.59 -5.99 -13.06
N THR A 694 4.94 -6.54 -14.07
CA THR A 694 3.53 -6.95 -13.96
C THR A 694 3.41 -8.25 -13.17
N GLU A 695 2.63 -8.22 -12.10
CA GLU A 695 2.18 -9.40 -11.35
C GLU A 695 0.72 -9.66 -11.65
N LYS A 696 0.36 -10.90 -12.00
CA LYS A 696 -1.04 -11.29 -12.18
C LYS A 696 -1.67 -11.58 -10.82
N VAL A 697 -2.81 -10.94 -10.55
CA VAL A 697 -3.58 -11.10 -9.31
C VAL A 697 -4.96 -11.63 -9.67
N SER A 698 -5.40 -12.70 -9.02
CA SER A 698 -6.74 -13.26 -9.24
C SER A 698 -7.82 -12.27 -8.80
N LEU A 699 -8.88 -12.16 -9.60
CA LEU A 699 -10.11 -11.44 -9.28
C LEU A 699 -11.22 -12.38 -8.79
N VAL A 700 -10.99 -13.69 -8.78
CA VAL A 700 -11.99 -14.67 -8.35
C VAL A 700 -12.24 -14.52 -6.86
N PRO A 701 -13.52 -14.36 -6.43
CA PRO A 701 -13.88 -14.24 -5.02
C PRO A 701 -13.54 -15.49 -4.20
N ASP A 702 -13.21 -15.30 -2.92
CA ASP A 702 -12.85 -16.39 -2.01
C ASP A 702 -14.06 -17.20 -1.54
N GLY A 703 -15.27 -16.57 -1.47
CA GLY A 703 -16.51 -17.19 -1.05
C GLY A 703 -17.47 -17.51 -2.19
N ARG A 704 -18.61 -18.08 -1.84
CA ARG A 704 -19.72 -18.36 -2.73
C ARG A 704 -21.02 -17.96 -2.07
N GLU A 705 -21.61 -16.84 -2.48
CA GLU A 705 -22.91 -16.40 -1.98
C GLU A 705 -24.01 -17.38 -2.36
N LEU A 706 -24.82 -17.74 -1.36
CA LEU A 706 -26.05 -18.49 -1.53
C LEU A 706 -27.15 -17.79 -0.73
N ASP A 707 -28.20 -17.35 -1.45
CA ASP A 707 -29.36 -16.69 -0.87
C ASP A 707 -30.53 -17.65 -0.75
N PHE A 708 -31.11 -17.75 0.40
CA PHE A 708 -32.33 -18.51 0.70
C PHE A 708 -33.42 -17.51 1.08
N LYS A 709 -34.49 -17.43 0.26
CA LYS A 709 -35.60 -16.53 0.53
C LYS A 709 -36.89 -17.29 0.71
N LEU A 710 -37.63 -16.97 1.76
CA LEU A 710 -39.01 -17.35 1.99
C LEU A 710 -39.87 -16.08 1.94
N ALA A 711 -40.89 -16.05 1.11
CA ALA A 711 -41.84 -14.94 1.07
C ALA A 711 -43.27 -15.44 1.04
N TYR A 712 -44.12 -14.83 1.87
CA TYR A 712 -45.55 -15.08 1.96
C TYR A 712 -46.31 -13.79 1.75
N GLU A 713 -47.33 -13.83 0.90
CA GLU A 713 -48.22 -12.69 0.66
C GLU A 713 -49.67 -13.17 0.72
N THR A 714 -50.50 -12.40 1.41
CA THR A 714 -51.94 -12.71 1.59
C THR A 714 -52.80 -11.47 1.55
N PRO A 715 -53.96 -11.47 0.88
CA PRO A 715 -54.95 -10.44 1.05
C PRO A 715 -55.57 -10.55 2.49
N LEU A 716 -55.68 -9.43 3.21
CA LEU A 716 -56.28 -9.38 4.54
C LEU A 716 -57.76 -9.00 4.51
N ALA A 717 -58.14 -8.06 3.62
CA ALA A 717 -59.50 -7.56 3.42
C ALA A 717 -59.59 -6.83 2.07
N HIS A 718 -60.74 -6.28 1.72
CA HIS A 718 -60.88 -5.44 0.52
C HIS A 718 -59.77 -4.39 0.48
N LEU A 719 -58.93 -4.45 -0.59
CA LEU A 719 -57.86 -3.51 -0.87
C LEU A 719 -56.65 -3.56 0.11
N GLN A 720 -56.50 -4.57 0.99
CA GLN A 720 -55.38 -4.71 1.87
C GLN A 720 -54.58 -5.98 1.56
N THR A 721 -53.24 -5.87 1.66
CA THR A 721 -52.33 -7.01 1.44
C THR A 721 -51.26 -6.97 2.53
N LEU A 722 -50.94 -8.14 3.10
CA LEU A 722 -49.80 -8.38 3.97
C LEU A 722 -48.75 -9.18 3.20
N SER A 723 -47.53 -8.69 3.18
CA SER A 723 -46.37 -9.41 2.65
C SER A 723 -45.32 -9.59 3.73
N LEU A 724 -44.86 -10.83 3.94
CA LEU A 724 -43.80 -11.19 4.87
C LEU A 724 -42.66 -11.85 4.08
N GLN A 725 -41.41 -11.51 4.42
CA GLN A 725 -40.26 -12.19 3.82
C GLN A 725 -39.12 -12.37 4.82
N THR A 726 -38.38 -13.46 4.59
CA THR A 726 -37.12 -13.73 5.29
C THR A 726 -36.10 -14.11 4.23
N VAL A 727 -34.92 -13.53 4.34
CA VAL A 727 -33.78 -13.85 3.47
C VAL A 727 -32.59 -14.20 4.35
N TYR A 728 -32.00 -15.37 4.15
CA TYR A 728 -30.70 -15.74 4.70
C TYR A 728 -29.69 -15.75 3.56
N ARG A 729 -28.56 -15.07 3.74
CA ARG A 729 -27.46 -15.03 2.78
C ARG A 729 -26.20 -15.59 3.41
N HIS A 730 -25.63 -16.58 2.77
CA HIS A 730 -24.35 -17.18 3.12
C HIS A 730 -23.28 -16.62 2.20
N ASP A 731 -22.10 -16.24 2.75
CA ASP A 731 -20.98 -15.63 2.02
C ASP A 731 -21.42 -14.40 1.20
N VAL A 732 -22.09 -13.46 1.84
CA VAL A 732 -22.63 -12.24 1.21
C VAL A 732 -21.61 -11.58 0.29
N MET A 733 -22.00 -11.25 -0.94
CA MET A 733 -21.12 -10.73 -1.99
C MET A 733 -19.91 -11.62 -2.27
N HIS A 734 -20.07 -12.91 -2.14
CA HIS A 734 -19.02 -13.91 -2.31
C HIS A 734 -17.81 -13.70 -1.40
N MET A 735 -18.00 -13.10 -0.23
CA MET A 735 -16.98 -12.93 0.81
C MET A 735 -17.08 -14.07 1.83
N GLN A 736 -16.06 -14.89 1.89
CA GLN A 736 -16.03 -16.07 2.76
C GLN A 736 -16.31 -15.70 4.23
N GLY A 737 -17.29 -16.38 4.85
CA GLY A 737 -17.63 -16.23 6.25
C GLY A 737 -18.52 -15.01 6.59
N VAL A 738 -18.92 -14.21 5.60
CA VAL A 738 -19.82 -13.07 5.79
C VAL A 738 -21.26 -13.54 5.57
N ASN A 739 -22.03 -13.70 6.62
CA ASN A 739 -23.42 -14.15 6.54
C ASN A 739 -24.35 -13.08 7.10
N ASP A 740 -25.57 -13.01 6.57
CA ASP A 740 -26.62 -12.18 7.13
C ASP A 740 -28.00 -12.85 7.08
N ILE A 741 -28.91 -12.32 7.88
CA ILE A 741 -30.33 -12.66 7.84
C ILE A 741 -31.15 -11.39 7.93
N SER A 742 -32.13 -11.26 7.05
CA SER A 742 -33.06 -10.14 7.07
C SER A 742 -34.50 -10.65 7.11
N VAL A 743 -35.32 -10.01 7.93
CA VAL A 743 -36.76 -10.30 8.07
C VAL A 743 -37.51 -9.00 7.87
N GLY A 744 -38.52 -9.02 7.04
CA GLY A 744 -39.33 -7.84 6.75
C GLY A 744 -40.79 -8.17 6.55
N GLY A 745 -41.65 -7.20 6.89
CA GLY A 745 -43.08 -7.26 6.68
C GLY A 745 -43.63 -5.94 6.14
N VAL A 746 -44.52 -6.01 5.15
CA VAL A 746 -45.21 -4.87 4.57
C VAL A 746 -46.70 -5.08 4.62
N TRP A 747 -47.40 -4.11 5.19
CA TRP A 747 -48.83 -4.00 5.10
C TRP A 747 -49.17 -2.85 4.13
N ALA A 748 -49.96 -3.17 3.11
CA ALA A 748 -50.36 -2.20 2.09
C ALA A 748 -51.89 -2.09 2.00
N LYS A 749 -52.40 -0.86 1.87
CA LYS A 749 -53.84 -0.58 1.69
C LYS A 749 -54.00 0.24 0.38
N LYS A 750 -54.90 -0.19 -0.50
CA LYS A 750 -55.35 0.62 -1.64
C LYS A 750 -56.41 1.59 -1.14
N PHE A 751 -56.33 2.84 -1.52
CA PHE A 751 -57.34 3.85 -1.27
C PHE A 751 -58.19 4.07 -2.53
#